data_7bc66b85665736a98f9cda8ed6f590b0
#
_entry.id   7bc66b85665736a98f9cda8ed6f590b0
#
_cell.length_a   1.000
_cell.length_b   1.000
_cell.length_c   1.000
_cell.angle_alpha   90.00
_cell.angle_beta   90.00
_cell.angle_gamma   90.00
#
_symmetry.space_group_name_H-M   'P 1'
#
loop_
_entity.id
_entity.type
_entity.pdbx_description
1 polymer ?
#
loop_
_entity_poly.entity_id
_entity_poly.type
_entity_poly.pdbx_seq_one_letter_code
_entity_poly.pdbx_strand_id
1 'polypeptide(L)'
;MGATVGVYFCHCGGIITEKIDPEVVRAAVLRLPEVAYFTPISLLCSEDGLGELTRDILARAPERVVIAACSPREHERTFKRALAGTTVNPYLMQMVNIREQVAWVVDDPAAAAEKAVAGIRSAVRRVARNLPLRNIEIETHEETLVIGAGPAGMQAALTLAVAGRPVVLVEKAPMIGGLPVRYEAVAPNMECGPCMLEPMMDQLLHGDAARHIELLTMAEVTAVKGFLGNFEVTIRQAPRFVDASACIGCSMCADACPARAPHPYNCGFDTRPAIAMPFLGALPNLPYLDPATCLRTTGEDCRLCEQACPVPGTIRLDDREKVIERTVGSVIVATGAGLYDCGVFPQLGHGRVPGVYSSLEFERLSSPSGPTAGQIVAPGDKAPERVAIVHCVGSLDAAHQDYCSGVCCQVAFKFNHLVRHRCPEAHITHFHRELTMPGKEAGRLLAHNLEDERNTFVRYERLDDLRISDAPGARRVEIMGGATVRGGEFDLVLLCPAMTPGADTKAIGAMLDVATDRWGFFEELHTRMSPTSSKVAGIHLAGTCHGPKDIPQSIADGLAASASILASITPGKKMELEPIRASVLEGRCSGCRVCLSVCPYRAISFDEAAQSASISQVICQGCGTCVAACPSGVIAGAHFTSEQIYAEIGGILA
;
A
#
# COMPACT_ATOMS: atom_id res chain seq x y z
N MET A 1 12.11 -28.65 -44.86
CA MET A 1 13.20 -29.04 -43.97
C MET A 1 12.76 -28.66 -42.57
N GLY A 2 12.89 -29.55 -41.57
CA GLY A 2 12.56 -29.25 -40.20
C GLY A 2 13.49 -28.21 -39.60
N ALA A 3 13.03 -27.46 -38.61
CA ALA A 3 13.85 -26.42 -37.95
C ALA A 3 15.09 -27.04 -37.30
N THR A 4 16.26 -26.39 -37.49
CA THR A 4 17.54 -26.83 -36.92
C THR A 4 17.66 -26.43 -35.44
N VAL A 5 17.74 -27.40 -34.52
CA VAL A 5 17.85 -27.20 -33.08
C VAL A 5 19.26 -27.50 -32.57
N GLY A 6 19.89 -26.52 -31.91
CA GLY A 6 21.10 -26.73 -31.12
C GLY A 6 20.75 -27.11 -29.67
N VAL A 7 21.35 -28.19 -29.16
CA VAL A 7 21.15 -28.62 -27.77
C VAL A 7 22.40 -28.35 -26.96
N TYR A 8 22.26 -27.60 -25.87
CA TYR A 8 23.33 -27.28 -24.93
C TYR A 8 23.06 -27.96 -23.59
N PHE A 9 24.03 -28.73 -23.10
CA PHE A 9 23.93 -29.54 -21.90
C PHE A 9 24.87 -28.98 -20.83
N CYS A 10 24.32 -28.61 -19.67
CA CYS A 10 25.07 -28.07 -18.55
C CYS A 10 25.56 -29.21 -17.63
N HIS A 11 26.86 -29.20 -17.29
CA HIS A 11 27.38 -30.12 -16.26
C HIS A 11 27.04 -29.61 -14.84
N CYS A 12 26.75 -28.31 -14.69
CA CYS A 12 26.48 -27.63 -13.41
C CYS A 12 27.60 -27.86 -12.37
N GLY A 13 28.89 -27.68 -12.82
CA GLY A 13 30.05 -27.93 -11.96
C GLY A 13 30.22 -29.39 -11.51
N GLY A 14 29.64 -30.36 -12.24
CA GLY A 14 29.68 -31.78 -11.89
C GLY A 14 28.37 -32.33 -11.32
N ILE A 15 27.52 -31.51 -10.72
CA ILE A 15 26.29 -31.96 -10.03
C ILE A 15 25.35 -32.77 -10.94
N ILE A 16 25.21 -32.37 -12.20
CA ILE A 16 24.37 -33.09 -13.17
C ILE A 16 25.11 -34.35 -13.66
N THR A 17 26.40 -34.23 -13.93
CA THR A 17 27.19 -35.34 -14.51
C THR A 17 27.58 -36.42 -13.53
N GLU A 18 27.43 -36.20 -12.22
CA GLU A 18 27.53 -37.27 -11.21
C GLU A 18 26.47 -38.37 -11.40
N LYS A 19 25.31 -38.01 -11.97
CA LYS A 19 24.16 -38.92 -12.15
C LYS A 19 23.82 -39.18 -13.61
N ILE A 20 24.12 -38.25 -14.52
CA ILE A 20 23.72 -38.28 -15.92
C ILE A 20 24.99 -38.26 -16.79
N ASP A 21 25.28 -39.32 -17.49
CA ASP A 21 26.36 -39.39 -18.44
C ASP A 21 26.03 -38.54 -19.71
N PRO A 22 26.77 -37.45 -19.98
CA PRO A 22 26.52 -36.60 -21.13
C PRO A 22 26.63 -37.31 -22.48
N GLU A 23 27.52 -38.34 -22.61
CA GLU A 23 27.72 -39.06 -23.85
C GLU A 23 26.54 -40.00 -24.16
N VAL A 24 25.96 -40.61 -23.16
CA VAL A 24 24.71 -41.43 -23.30
C VAL A 24 23.56 -40.53 -23.79
N VAL A 25 23.41 -39.36 -23.18
CA VAL A 25 22.38 -38.39 -23.56
C VAL A 25 22.65 -37.86 -24.97
N ARG A 26 23.88 -37.50 -25.28
CA ARG A 26 24.32 -37.05 -26.62
C ARG A 26 23.97 -38.04 -27.70
N ALA A 27 24.36 -39.31 -27.53
CA ALA A 27 24.09 -40.37 -28.49
C ALA A 27 22.61 -40.54 -28.81
N ALA A 28 21.74 -40.41 -27.80
CA ALA A 28 20.30 -40.49 -27.96
C ALA A 28 19.68 -39.25 -28.59
N VAL A 29 20.11 -38.03 -28.18
CA VAL A 29 19.56 -36.76 -28.62
C VAL A 29 19.95 -36.48 -30.08
N LEU A 30 21.14 -36.83 -30.52
CA LEU A 30 21.57 -36.67 -31.92
C LEU A 30 20.84 -37.59 -32.93
N ARG A 31 20.02 -38.56 -32.45
CA ARG A 31 19.13 -39.34 -33.33
C ARG A 31 17.82 -38.63 -33.65
N LEU A 32 17.52 -37.53 -32.97
CA LEU A 32 16.32 -36.73 -33.23
C LEU A 32 16.51 -35.93 -34.52
N PRO A 33 15.58 -36.01 -35.46
CA PRO A 33 15.75 -35.42 -36.80
C PRO A 33 15.83 -33.88 -36.77
N GLU A 34 15.32 -33.23 -35.72
CA GLU A 34 15.37 -31.79 -35.54
C GLU A 34 16.70 -31.30 -34.96
N VAL A 35 17.52 -32.19 -34.36
CA VAL A 35 18.75 -31.81 -33.65
C VAL A 35 19.94 -31.76 -34.60
N ALA A 36 20.53 -30.60 -34.74
CA ALA A 36 21.71 -30.39 -35.56
C ALA A 36 23.03 -30.75 -34.83
N TYR A 37 23.09 -30.46 -33.53
CA TYR A 37 24.28 -30.71 -32.72
C TYR A 37 23.93 -30.73 -31.21
N PHE A 38 24.88 -31.27 -30.42
CA PHE A 38 24.83 -31.32 -28.97
C PHE A 38 26.18 -30.82 -28.42
N THR A 39 26.15 -29.78 -27.56
CA THR A 39 27.34 -29.16 -26.96
C THR A 39 27.26 -29.21 -25.45
N PRO A 40 28.13 -29.99 -24.76
CA PRO A 40 28.23 -29.96 -23.31
C PRO A 40 29.06 -28.72 -22.87
N ILE A 41 28.62 -28.03 -21.81
CA ILE A 41 29.32 -26.89 -21.22
C ILE A 41 29.36 -27.09 -19.68
N SER A 42 30.51 -26.80 -19.08
CA SER A 42 30.77 -27.08 -17.67
C SER A 42 29.82 -26.33 -16.73
N LEU A 43 29.64 -25.03 -16.93
CA LEU A 43 28.79 -24.17 -16.13
C LEU A 43 28.14 -23.07 -16.99
N LEU A 44 27.00 -23.40 -17.62
CA LEU A 44 26.33 -22.54 -18.60
C LEU A 44 25.96 -21.15 -18.09
N CYS A 45 25.61 -21.01 -16.81
CA CYS A 45 25.18 -19.73 -16.22
C CYS A 45 26.35 -18.84 -15.76
N SER A 46 27.60 -19.31 -15.82
CA SER A 46 28.79 -18.48 -15.56
C SER A 46 29.05 -17.51 -16.72
N GLU A 47 29.84 -16.49 -16.46
CA GLU A 47 30.28 -15.53 -17.51
C GLU A 47 31.00 -16.22 -18.66
N ASP A 48 31.95 -17.14 -18.35
CA ASP A 48 32.64 -17.93 -19.33
C ASP A 48 31.71 -18.85 -20.11
N GLY A 49 30.78 -19.54 -19.42
CA GLY A 49 29.79 -20.43 -20.04
C GLY A 49 28.81 -19.70 -20.95
N LEU A 50 28.36 -18.50 -20.58
CA LEU A 50 27.55 -17.64 -21.43
C LEU A 50 28.31 -17.15 -22.64
N GLY A 51 29.60 -16.82 -22.47
CA GLY A 51 30.50 -16.44 -23.55
C GLY A 51 30.74 -17.59 -24.55
N GLU A 52 30.89 -18.83 -24.05
CA GLU A 52 31.02 -20.05 -24.88
C GLU A 52 29.73 -20.32 -25.66
N LEU A 53 28.56 -20.30 -24.95
CA LEU A 53 27.23 -20.46 -25.55
C LEU A 53 27.01 -19.45 -26.69
N THR A 54 27.29 -18.17 -26.45
CA THR A 54 27.08 -17.10 -27.42
C THR A 54 27.99 -17.27 -28.65
N ARG A 55 29.26 -17.60 -28.44
CA ARG A 55 30.21 -17.84 -29.55
C ARG A 55 29.81 -19.04 -30.40
N ASP A 56 29.39 -20.14 -29.76
CA ASP A 56 28.99 -21.35 -30.48
C ASP A 56 27.70 -21.12 -31.29
N ILE A 57 26.73 -20.39 -30.73
CA ILE A 57 25.51 -20.02 -31.45
C ILE A 57 25.81 -19.11 -32.65
N LEU A 58 26.67 -18.11 -32.50
CA LEU A 58 27.07 -17.23 -33.61
C LEU A 58 27.80 -17.98 -34.71
N ALA A 59 28.61 -18.99 -34.34
CA ALA A 59 29.38 -19.79 -35.31
C ALA A 59 28.49 -20.79 -36.07
N ARG A 60 27.54 -21.43 -35.41
CA ARG A 60 26.71 -22.50 -36.00
C ARG A 60 25.35 -22.04 -36.50
N ALA A 61 24.90 -20.86 -36.05
CA ALA A 61 23.63 -20.22 -36.41
C ALA A 61 22.41 -21.16 -36.43
N PRO A 62 22.09 -21.87 -35.30
CA PRO A 62 20.91 -22.72 -35.25
C PRO A 62 19.66 -21.84 -35.32
N GLU A 63 18.55 -22.38 -35.82
CA GLU A 63 17.29 -21.64 -35.82
C GLU A 63 16.66 -21.60 -34.40
N ARG A 64 16.89 -22.63 -33.58
CA ARG A 64 16.33 -22.81 -32.26
C ARG A 64 17.33 -23.42 -31.29
N VAL A 65 17.09 -23.22 -30.00
CA VAL A 65 18.01 -23.68 -28.95
C VAL A 65 17.24 -24.42 -27.86
N VAL A 66 17.76 -25.56 -27.40
CA VAL A 66 17.36 -26.25 -26.19
C VAL A 66 18.51 -26.18 -25.18
N ILE A 67 18.21 -25.74 -23.95
CA ILE A 67 19.16 -25.69 -22.84
C ILE A 67 18.75 -26.69 -21.77
N ALA A 68 19.49 -27.79 -21.67
CA ALA A 68 19.32 -28.80 -20.64
C ALA A 68 20.22 -28.45 -19.44
N ALA A 69 19.63 -27.93 -18.35
CA ALA A 69 20.36 -27.38 -17.22
C ALA A 69 19.53 -27.45 -15.92
N CYS A 70 19.68 -26.48 -15.04
CA CYS A 70 18.87 -26.29 -13.84
C CYS A 70 17.46 -25.72 -14.15
N SER A 71 16.73 -25.33 -13.10
CA SER A 71 15.37 -24.79 -13.22
C SER A 71 15.30 -23.54 -14.10
N PRO A 72 14.34 -23.45 -15.03
CA PRO A 72 14.07 -22.21 -15.78
C PRO A 72 13.81 -20.99 -14.89
N ARG A 73 13.25 -21.19 -13.68
CA ARG A 73 13.00 -20.12 -12.71
C ARG A 73 14.26 -19.36 -12.31
N GLU A 74 15.43 -20.04 -12.32
CA GLU A 74 16.71 -19.45 -11.95
C GLU A 74 17.35 -18.66 -13.09
N HIS A 75 17.41 -19.26 -14.28
CA HIS A 75 18.31 -18.77 -15.33
C HIS A 75 17.67 -18.55 -16.70
N GLU A 76 16.35 -18.69 -16.87
CA GLU A 76 15.71 -18.46 -18.16
C GLU A 76 15.97 -17.02 -18.68
N ARG A 77 15.84 -16.03 -17.79
CA ARG A 77 16.14 -14.62 -18.12
C ARG A 77 17.60 -14.39 -18.48
N THR A 78 18.52 -15.10 -17.81
CA THR A 78 19.96 -15.03 -18.08
C THR A 78 20.26 -15.49 -19.50
N PHE A 79 19.72 -16.64 -19.89
CA PHE A 79 19.92 -17.20 -21.24
C PHE A 79 19.19 -16.38 -22.31
N LYS A 80 17.97 -15.90 -22.06
CA LYS A 80 17.27 -14.99 -22.99
C LYS A 80 18.08 -13.72 -23.27
N ARG A 81 18.74 -13.13 -22.25
CA ARG A 81 19.63 -11.98 -22.43
C ARG A 81 20.87 -12.33 -23.28
N ALA A 82 21.47 -13.47 -23.01
CA ALA A 82 22.64 -13.92 -23.82
C ALA A 82 22.23 -14.14 -25.28
N LEU A 83 21.07 -14.75 -25.53
CA LEU A 83 20.55 -14.96 -26.87
C LEU A 83 20.19 -13.67 -27.60
N ALA A 84 19.78 -12.63 -26.92
CA ALA A 84 19.47 -11.33 -27.54
C ALA A 84 20.67 -10.71 -28.28
N GLY A 85 21.91 -11.11 -27.95
CA GLY A 85 23.12 -10.73 -28.65
C GLY A 85 23.54 -11.69 -29.80
N THR A 86 22.68 -12.64 -30.17
CA THR A 86 22.97 -13.67 -31.17
C THR A 86 22.00 -13.61 -32.36
N THR A 87 22.09 -14.59 -33.26
CA THR A 87 21.18 -14.76 -34.41
C THR A 87 19.86 -15.43 -34.04
N VAL A 88 19.74 -16.01 -32.82
CA VAL A 88 18.55 -16.72 -32.37
C VAL A 88 17.63 -15.80 -31.59
N ASN A 89 16.35 -15.74 -32.00
CA ASN A 89 15.35 -15.02 -31.23
C ASN A 89 15.23 -15.63 -29.81
N PRO A 90 15.31 -14.84 -28.70
CA PRO A 90 15.29 -15.35 -27.33
C PRO A 90 14.11 -16.25 -26.98
N TYR A 91 13.01 -16.12 -27.69
CA TYR A 91 11.79 -16.90 -27.50
C TYR A 91 11.77 -18.21 -28.31
N LEU A 92 12.78 -18.44 -29.16
CA LEU A 92 13.03 -19.72 -29.81
C LEU A 92 14.02 -20.59 -29.01
N MET A 93 14.00 -20.40 -27.69
CA MET A 93 14.71 -21.21 -26.71
C MET A 93 13.72 -21.97 -25.81
N GLN A 94 14.06 -23.19 -25.45
CA GLN A 94 13.36 -23.98 -24.44
C GLN A 94 14.37 -24.52 -23.43
N MET A 95 14.12 -24.30 -22.14
CA MET A 95 14.91 -24.91 -21.08
C MET A 95 14.31 -26.24 -20.61
N VAL A 96 15.18 -27.18 -20.24
CA VAL A 96 14.84 -28.47 -19.63
C VAL A 96 15.50 -28.56 -18.27
N ASN A 97 14.71 -28.80 -17.23
CA ASN A 97 15.23 -28.99 -15.89
C ASN A 97 15.73 -30.42 -15.69
N ILE A 98 17.04 -30.63 -15.86
CA ILE A 98 17.68 -31.93 -15.66
C ILE A 98 18.45 -32.04 -14.34
N ARG A 99 18.56 -30.94 -13.57
CA ARG A 99 19.18 -30.95 -12.24
C ARG A 99 18.16 -31.32 -11.16
N GLU A 100 17.19 -30.45 -10.90
CA GLU A 100 16.22 -30.63 -9.79
C GLU A 100 15.21 -31.72 -10.08
N GLN A 101 14.82 -31.90 -11.35
CA GLN A 101 13.80 -32.87 -11.73
C GLN A 101 14.36 -34.24 -12.15
N VAL A 102 15.67 -34.33 -12.35
CA VAL A 102 16.33 -35.58 -12.76
C VAL A 102 17.49 -35.91 -11.83
N ALA A 103 18.64 -35.23 -11.89
CA ALA A 103 19.85 -35.58 -11.17
C ALA A 103 19.68 -35.67 -9.65
N TRP A 104 18.82 -34.82 -9.05
CA TRP A 104 18.58 -34.80 -7.60
C TRP A 104 17.54 -35.82 -7.11
N VAL A 105 16.68 -36.32 -8.00
CA VAL A 105 15.51 -37.14 -7.60
C VAL A 105 15.48 -38.54 -8.20
N VAL A 106 16.46 -38.88 -9.06
CA VAL A 106 16.58 -40.20 -9.66
C VAL A 106 17.95 -40.77 -9.30
N ASP A 107 17.94 -41.85 -8.49
CA ASP A 107 19.18 -42.47 -7.99
C ASP A 107 19.89 -43.33 -9.00
N ASP A 108 19.15 -44.06 -9.83
CA ASP A 108 19.72 -44.91 -10.87
C ASP A 108 20.20 -44.08 -12.07
N PRO A 109 21.51 -44.12 -12.42
CA PRO A 109 22.06 -43.34 -13.53
C PRO A 109 21.44 -43.66 -14.90
N ALA A 110 21.05 -44.91 -15.14
CA ALA A 110 20.43 -45.28 -16.41
C ALA A 110 19.02 -44.66 -16.55
N ALA A 111 18.21 -44.75 -15.50
CA ALA A 111 16.90 -44.11 -15.44
C ALA A 111 17.01 -42.58 -15.47
N ALA A 112 18.05 -41.99 -14.85
CA ALA A 112 18.32 -40.56 -14.93
C ALA A 112 18.65 -40.09 -16.36
N ALA A 113 19.50 -40.83 -17.06
CA ALA A 113 19.82 -40.55 -18.45
C ALA A 113 18.59 -40.66 -19.37
N GLU A 114 17.79 -41.71 -19.20
CA GLU A 114 16.56 -41.93 -19.96
C GLU A 114 15.56 -40.77 -19.73
N LYS A 115 15.35 -40.37 -18.48
CA LYS A 115 14.47 -39.23 -18.12
C LYS A 115 14.98 -37.92 -18.67
N ALA A 116 16.29 -37.68 -18.65
CA ALA A 116 16.91 -36.50 -19.25
C ALA A 116 16.69 -36.46 -20.77
N VAL A 117 16.88 -37.57 -21.45
CA VAL A 117 16.62 -37.73 -22.91
C VAL A 117 15.15 -37.45 -23.23
N ALA A 118 14.22 -38.01 -22.47
CA ALA A 118 12.78 -37.77 -22.66
C ALA A 118 12.44 -36.28 -22.51
N GLY A 119 12.98 -35.64 -21.47
CA GLY A 119 12.81 -34.19 -21.27
C GLY A 119 13.39 -33.34 -22.42
N ILE A 120 14.61 -33.65 -22.87
CA ILE A 120 15.25 -32.93 -24.00
C ILE A 120 14.45 -33.15 -25.29
N ARG A 121 14.04 -34.38 -25.59
CA ARG A 121 13.22 -34.71 -26.77
C ARG A 121 11.89 -33.95 -26.74
N SER A 122 11.26 -33.86 -25.59
CA SER A 122 10.05 -33.07 -25.36
C SER A 122 10.27 -31.59 -25.70
N ALA A 123 11.34 -30.98 -25.18
CA ALA A 123 11.68 -29.58 -25.43
C ALA A 123 12.04 -29.33 -26.91
N VAL A 124 12.75 -30.25 -27.55
CA VAL A 124 13.07 -30.17 -29.00
C VAL A 124 11.80 -30.13 -29.82
N ARG A 125 10.84 -31.04 -29.56
CA ARG A 125 9.56 -31.08 -30.27
C ARG A 125 8.70 -29.84 -30.04
N ARG A 126 8.73 -29.28 -28.82
CA ARG A 126 8.02 -28.04 -28.47
C ARG A 126 8.66 -26.85 -29.15
N VAL A 127 9.98 -26.64 -28.98
CA VAL A 127 10.66 -25.46 -29.52
C VAL A 127 10.61 -25.41 -31.04
N ALA A 128 10.55 -26.54 -31.71
CA ALA A 128 10.35 -26.65 -33.15
C ALA A 128 9.05 -25.97 -33.64
N ARG A 129 8.08 -25.80 -32.73
CA ARG A 129 6.78 -25.18 -32.98
C ARG A 129 6.64 -23.78 -32.40
N ASN A 130 7.65 -23.28 -31.68
CA ASN A 130 7.64 -21.92 -31.15
C ASN A 130 7.75 -20.91 -32.28
N LEU A 131 7.05 -19.79 -32.11
CA LEU A 131 7.13 -18.63 -33.01
C LEU A 131 8.08 -17.59 -32.42
N PRO A 132 8.80 -16.84 -33.28
CA PRO A 132 9.61 -15.72 -32.78
C PRO A 132 8.68 -14.64 -32.19
N LEU A 133 8.95 -14.27 -30.93
CA LEU A 133 8.24 -13.20 -30.26
C LEU A 133 9.16 -12.00 -30.05
N ARG A 134 8.57 -10.85 -29.78
CA ARG A 134 9.30 -9.62 -29.42
C ARG A 134 8.72 -9.05 -28.14
N ASN A 135 9.58 -8.51 -27.29
CA ASN A 135 9.13 -7.78 -26.11
C ASN A 135 8.17 -6.66 -26.52
N ILE A 136 7.18 -6.43 -25.70
CA ILE A 136 6.25 -5.31 -25.86
C ILE A 136 6.89 -4.12 -25.16
N GLU A 137 7.19 -3.06 -25.91
CA GLU A 137 7.74 -1.83 -25.37
C GLU A 137 6.60 -0.85 -25.10
N ILE A 138 6.59 -0.27 -23.90
CA ILE A 138 5.59 0.71 -23.48
C ILE A 138 6.29 1.97 -23.02
N GLU A 139 5.87 3.11 -23.53
CA GLU A 139 6.24 4.42 -22.97
C GLU A 139 5.68 4.51 -21.56
N THR A 140 6.44 5.09 -20.63
CA THR A 140 6.03 5.22 -19.24
C THR A 140 6.13 6.67 -18.79
N HIS A 141 5.16 7.09 -17.97
CA HIS A 141 5.18 8.38 -17.29
C HIS A 141 5.98 8.27 -15.99
N GLU A 142 6.75 9.30 -15.70
CA GLU A 142 7.61 9.35 -14.50
C GLU A 142 6.89 9.91 -13.28
N GLU A 143 5.79 10.63 -13.51
CA GLU A 143 4.99 11.25 -12.46
C GLU A 143 4.33 10.19 -11.57
N THR A 144 4.34 10.43 -10.26
CA THR A 144 3.71 9.55 -9.27
C THR A 144 2.58 10.29 -8.57
N LEU A 145 1.41 9.64 -8.51
CA LEU A 145 0.32 10.09 -7.67
C LEU A 145 0.50 9.54 -6.25
N VAL A 146 0.44 10.43 -5.25
CA VAL A 146 0.41 10.05 -3.82
C VAL A 146 -0.92 10.51 -3.23
N ILE A 147 -1.72 9.57 -2.70
CA ILE A 147 -3.04 9.83 -2.12
C ILE A 147 -2.94 9.84 -0.61
N GLY A 148 -3.06 11.03 -0.01
CA GLY A 148 -2.93 11.30 1.42
C GLY A 148 -1.59 11.94 1.78
N ALA A 149 -1.64 13.09 2.47
CA ALA A 149 -0.49 13.86 2.94
C ALA A 149 -0.25 13.71 4.46
N GLY A 150 -0.43 12.50 4.98
CA GLY A 150 0.07 12.09 6.29
C GLY A 150 1.56 11.76 6.25
N PRO A 151 2.18 11.32 7.37
CA PRO A 151 3.63 11.06 7.44
C PRO A 151 4.15 10.12 6.34
N ALA A 152 3.42 9.05 6.04
CA ALA A 152 3.80 8.10 4.99
C ALA A 152 3.79 8.73 3.59
N GLY A 153 2.72 9.47 3.25
CA GLY A 153 2.58 10.10 1.94
C GLY A 153 3.54 11.26 1.75
N MET A 154 3.76 12.08 2.78
CA MET A 154 4.75 13.16 2.74
C MET A 154 6.17 12.62 2.54
N GLN A 155 6.54 11.56 3.28
CA GLN A 155 7.84 10.92 3.11
C GLN A 155 8.00 10.32 1.71
N ALA A 156 6.96 9.68 1.19
CA ALA A 156 6.98 9.13 -0.15
C ALA A 156 7.18 10.23 -1.21
N ALA A 157 6.42 11.33 -1.10
CA ALA A 157 6.52 12.46 -2.01
C ALA A 157 7.93 13.10 -1.98
N LEU A 158 8.47 13.34 -0.78
CA LEU A 158 9.81 13.88 -0.61
C LEU A 158 10.89 12.96 -1.21
N THR A 159 10.80 11.66 -0.95
CA THR A 159 11.80 10.69 -1.45
C THR A 159 11.83 10.68 -2.98
N LEU A 160 10.67 10.67 -3.63
CA LEU A 160 10.56 10.72 -5.08
C LEU A 160 11.05 12.06 -5.63
N ALA A 161 10.66 13.18 -5.01
CA ALA A 161 11.04 14.51 -5.43
C ALA A 161 12.56 14.77 -5.31
N VAL A 162 13.20 14.29 -4.24
CA VAL A 162 14.67 14.35 -4.06
C VAL A 162 15.37 13.55 -5.15
N ALA A 163 14.78 12.45 -5.61
CA ALA A 163 15.26 11.69 -6.76
C ALA A 163 14.93 12.34 -8.12
N GLY A 164 14.39 13.56 -8.14
CA GLY A 164 14.05 14.31 -9.34
C GLY A 164 12.77 13.86 -10.05
N ARG A 165 11.89 13.08 -9.37
CA ARG A 165 10.64 12.60 -9.94
C ARG A 165 9.49 13.54 -9.67
N PRO A 166 8.65 13.87 -10.66
CA PRO A 166 7.44 14.64 -10.44
C PRO A 166 6.42 13.85 -9.60
N VAL A 167 5.77 14.57 -8.67
CA VAL A 167 4.79 13.99 -7.74
C VAL A 167 3.56 14.88 -7.69
N VAL A 168 2.38 14.29 -7.82
CA VAL A 168 1.11 14.90 -7.45
C VAL A 168 0.69 14.35 -6.10
N LEU A 169 0.73 15.18 -5.07
CA LEU A 169 0.32 14.84 -3.70
C LEU A 169 -1.08 15.36 -3.44
N VAL A 170 -2.05 14.44 -3.28
CA VAL A 170 -3.46 14.76 -3.09
C VAL A 170 -3.86 14.55 -1.64
N GLU A 171 -4.42 15.59 -1.01
CA GLU A 171 -4.91 15.58 0.36
C GLU A 171 -6.36 16.06 0.43
N LYS A 172 -7.22 15.28 1.08
CA LYS A 172 -8.64 15.60 1.25
C LYS A 172 -8.87 16.76 2.22
N ALA A 173 -8.06 16.85 3.27
CA ALA A 173 -8.11 17.93 4.24
C ALA A 173 -7.58 19.26 3.67
N PRO A 174 -7.93 20.40 4.29
CA PRO A 174 -7.37 21.69 3.90
C PRO A 174 -5.89 21.87 4.32
N MET A 175 -5.30 20.89 4.99
CA MET A 175 -3.95 20.91 5.57
C MET A 175 -3.26 19.57 5.38
N ILE A 176 -1.92 19.54 5.48
CA ILE A 176 -1.11 18.32 5.47
C ILE A 176 -0.72 17.90 6.90
N GLY A 177 -0.08 16.72 7.04
CA GLY A 177 0.41 16.16 8.30
C GLY A 177 -0.43 15.00 8.85
N GLY A 178 -1.66 14.82 8.37
CA GLY A 178 -2.53 13.71 8.75
C GLY A 178 -2.97 13.75 10.22
N LEU A 179 -3.17 12.56 10.81
CA LEU A 179 -3.65 12.45 12.19
C LEU A 179 -2.66 12.99 13.25
N PRO A 180 -1.33 12.81 13.12
CA PRO A 180 -0.37 13.27 14.14
C PRO A 180 -0.36 14.79 14.40
N VAL A 181 -0.76 15.64 13.46
CA VAL A 181 -0.86 17.09 13.74
C VAL A 181 -1.93 17.43 14.78
N ARG A 182 -2.81 16.49 15.11
CA ARG A 182 -3.83 16.64 16.16
C ARG A 182 -3.36 16.17 17.53
N TYR A 183 -2.16 15.56 17.63
CA TYR A 183 -1.63 15.06 18.88
C TYR A 183 -0.88 16.16 19.63
N GLU A 184 -1.12 16.24 20.94
CA GLU A 184 -0.36 17.12 21.83
C GLU A 184 1.08 16.65 21.95
N ALA A 185 1.25 15.35 22.16
CA ALA A 185 2.55 14.71 22.25
C ALA A 185 2.57 13.36 21.52
N VAL A 186 3.73 12.86 21.19
CA VAL A 186 3.95 11.56 20.55
C VAL A 186 4.84 10.71 21.46
N ALA A 187 4.31 9.57 21.89
CA ALA A 187 5.07 8.58 22.64
C ALA A 187 6.12 7.89 21.73
N PRO A 188 7.24 7.39 22.28
CA PRO A 188 7.57 7.39 23.70
C PRO A 188 8.32 8.66 24.19
N ASN A 189 8.81 9.52 23.27
CA ASN A 189 9.69 10.64 23.60
C ASN A 189 8.94 11.90 24.04
N MET A 190 7.61 11.91 23.96
CA MET A 190 6.75 13.04 24.31
C MET A 190 7.01 14.30 23.46
N GLU A 191 7.44 14.11 22.22
CA GLU A 191 7.63 15.21 21.27
C GLU A 191 6.26 15.78 20.84
N CYS A 192 6.20 17.10 20.63
CA CYS A 192 5.02 17.76 20.09
C CYS A 192 4.66 17.17 18.71
N GLY A 193 3.44 16.76 18.51
CA GLY A 193 3.02 16.12 17.26
C GLY A 193 3.21 16.97 16.02
N PRO A 194 2.65 18.21 15.95
CA PRO A 194 2.90 19.13 14.84
C PRO A 194 4.38 19.47 14.67
N CYS A 195 5.09 19.78 15.77
CA CYS A 195 6.49 20.22 15.73
C CYS A 195 7.43 19.14 15.17
N MET A 196 7.15 17.88 15.46
CA MET A 196 7.91 16.73 14.92
C MET A 196 7.78 16.62 13.39
N LEU A 197 6.61 16.97 12.85
CA LEU A 197 6.35 16.89 11.41
C LEU A 197 6.73 18.18 10.65
N GLU A 198 6.85 19.30 11.34
CA GLU A 198 7.11 20.61 10.73
C GLU A 198 8.32 20.59 9.79
N PRO A 199 9.50 20.00 10.14
CA PRO A 199 10.64 19.96 9.21
C PRO A 199 10.33 19.22 7.91
N MET A 200 9.52 18.15 7.97
CA MET A 200 9.10 17.41 6.78
C MET A 200 8.10 18.21 5.94
N MET A 201 7.16 18.89 6.59
CA MET A 201 6.17 19.74 5.93
C MET A 201 6.84 20.95 5.28
N ASP A 202 7.83 21.57 5.94
CA ASP A 202 8.60 22.68 5.39
C ASP A 202 9.42 22.27 4.17
N GLN A 203 10.12 21.15 4.22
CA GLN A 203 10.85 20.60 3.08
C GLN A 203 9.93 20.31 1.88
N LEU A 204 8.71 19.85 2.14
CA LEU A 204 7.71 19.56 1.10
C LEU A 204 7.20 20.82 0.43
N LEU A 205 7.06 21.92 1.17
CA LEU A 205 6.52 23.18 0.68
C LEU A 205 7.59 24.14 0.15
N HIS A 206 8.77 24.16 0.75
CA HIS A 206 9.78 25.22 0.56
C HIS A 206 11.19 24.67 0.26
N GLY A 207 11.45 23.39 0.47
CA GLY A 207 12.75 22.78 0.19
C GLY A 207 13.08 22.71 -1.31
N ASP A 208 14.34 22.42 -1.64
CA ASP A 208 14.81 22.34 -3.03
C ASP A 208 14.02 21.35 -3.90
N ALA A 209 13.52 20.28 -3.28
CA ALA A 209 12.72 19.25 -3.94
C ALA A 209 11.25 19.66 -4.16
N ALA A 210 10.75 20.71 -3.50
CA ALA A 210 9.35 21.17 -3.59
C ALA A 210 8.92 21.48 -5.03
N ARG A 211 9.84 21.92 -5.90
CA ARG A 211 9.57 22.18 -7.33
C ARG A 211 9.09 20.94 -8.10
N HIS A 212 9.32 19.73 -7.57
CA HIS A 212 8.87 18.47 -8.16
C HIS A 212 7.56 17.96 -7.54
N ILE A 213 6.97 18.71 -6.58
CA ILE A 213 5.76 18.30 -5.87
C ILE A 213 4.63 19.29 -6.16
N GLU A 214 3.57 18.80 -6.81
CA GLU A 214 2.30 19.53 -6.90
C GLU A 214 1.42 19.07 -5.72
N LEU A 215 1.21 19.95 -4.74
CA LEU A 215 0.34 19.69 -3.60
C LEU A 215 -1.09 20.18 -3.88
N LEU A 216 -2.03 19.25 -3.87
CA LEU A 216 -3.47 19.53 -4.01
C LEU A 216 -4.18 19.20 -2.69
N THR A 217 -4.47 20.24 -1.89
CA THR A 217 -5.31 20.11 -0.69
C THR A 217 -6.79 20.33 -1.03
N MET A 218 -7.69 19.88 -0.15
CA MET A 218 -9.14 19.84 -0.41
C MET A 218 -9.46 19.08 -1.70
N ALA A 219 -8.69 18.03 -1.99
CA ALA A 219 -8.76 17.31 -3.25
C ALA A 219 -8.94 15.81 -3.03
N GLU A 220 -9.72 15.18 -3.88
CA GLU A 220 -10.02 13.75 -3.84
C GLU A 220 -9.79 13.13 -5.22
N VAL A 221 -9.20 11.95 -5.24
CA VAL A 221 -9.12 11.13 -6.46
C VAL A 221 -10.46 10.45 -6.66
N THR A 222 -11.06 10.64 -7.83
CA THR A 222 -12.42 10.14 -8.15
C THR A 222 -12.42 9.01 -9.18
N ALA A 223 -11.37 8.89 -9.99
CA ALA A 223 -11.19 7.79 -10.91
C ALA A 223 -9.70 7.50 -11.16
N VAL A 224 -9.37 6.23 -11.30
CA VAL A 224 -8.06 5.76 -11.76
C VAL A 224 -8.31 4.62 -12.75
N LYS A 225 -7.71 4.70 -13.94
CA LYS A 225 -7.78 3.68 -14.99
C LYS A 225 -6.39 3.46 -15.56
N GLY A 226 -6.16 2.31 -16.18
CA GLY A 226 -4.88 2.06 -16.85
C GLY A 226 -4.03 1.01 -16.13
N PHE A 227 -2.71 1.17 -16.18
CA PHE A 227 -1.76 0.14 -15.75
C PHE A 227 -0.41 0.80 -15.40
N LEU A 228 0.49 0.04 -14.77
CA LEU A 228 1.86 0.49 -14.44
C LEU A 228 2.51 1.22 -15.61
N GLY A 229 2.94 2.45 -15.38
CA GLY A 229 3.51 3.35 -16.38
C GLY A 229 2.49 4.31 -17.02
N ASN A 230 1.18 4.01 -16.95
CA ASN A 230 0.15 4.76 -17.68
C ASN A 230 -1.21 4.70 -16.97
N PHE A 231 -1.30 5.28 -15.77
CA PHE A 231 -2.56 5.46 -15.07
C PHE A 231 -3.17 6.81 -15.43
N GLU A 232 -4.38 6.82 -15.96
CA GLU A 232 -5.22 8.00 -16.15
C GLU A 232 -5.96 8.27 -14.84
N VAL A 233 -5.77 9.45 -14.27
CA VAL A 233 -6.29 9.84 -12.96
C VAL A 233 -7.16 11.06 -13.09
N THR A 234 -8.34 11.03 -12.47
CA THR A 234 -9.22 12.18 -12.31
C THR A 234 -9.23 12.63 -10.85
N ILE A 235 -8.89 13.88 -10.61
CA ILE A 235 -8.85 14.51 -9.29
C ILE A 235 -9.89 15.62 -9.24
N ARG A 236 -10.73 15.60 -8.22
CA ARG A 236 -11.70 16.64 -7.92
C ARG A 236 -11.18 17.49 -6.78
N GLN A 237 -11.01 18.79 -7.01
CA GLN A 237 -10.57 19.75 -5.99
C GLN A 237 -11.70 20.70 -5.63
N ALA A 238 -12.12 20.67 -4.38
CA ALA A 238 -13.11 21.58 -3.85
C ALA A 238 -12.54 23.02 -3.76
N PRO A 239 -13.37 24.05 -3.94
CA PRO A 239 -12.93 25.43 -3.85
C PRO A 239 -12.51 25.78 -2.40
N ARG A 240 -11.35 26.40 -2.26
CA ARG A 240 -10.88 26.94 -0.99
C ARG A 240 -11.50 28.30 -0.68
N PHE A 241 -11.97 28.98 -1.72
CA PHE A 241 -12.47 30.36 -1.71
C PHE A 241 -11.42 31.42 -1.30
N VAL A 242 -10.16 31.01 -1.28
CA VAL A 242 -9.00 31.85 -0.95
C VAL A 242 -7.89 31.55 -1.96
N ASP A 243 -7.41 32.61 -2.60
CA ASP A 243 -6.27 32.52 -3.51
C ASP A 243 -4.98 32.30 -2.73
N ALA A 244 -4.41 31.10 -2.91
CA ALA A 244 -3.18 30.69 -2.24
C ALA A 244 -1.96 31.56 -2.58
N SER A 245 -1.92 32.12 -3.79
CA SER A 245 -0.81 32.96 -4.25
C SER A 245 -0.84 34.38 -3.70
N ALA A 246 -2.02 34.86 -3.29
CA ALA A 246 -2.23 36.22 -2.79
C ALA A 246 -2.39 36.30 -1.26
N CYS A 247 -2.75 35.16 -0.61
CA CYS A 247 -3.02 35.11 0.82
C CYS A 247 -1.73 35.22 1.65
N ILE A 248 -1.71 36.17 2.61
CA ILE A 248 -0.59 36.38 3.54
C ILE A 248 -0.77 35.68 4.90
N GLY A 249 -1.84 34.90 5.10
CA GLY A 249 -2.10 34.12 6.35
C GLY A 249 -2.47 34.99 7.58
N CYS A 250 -2.91 36.23 7.42
CA CYS A 250 -3.15 37.19 8.52
C CYS A 250 -4.39 36.93 9.37
N SER A 251 -5.29 36.03 8.97
CA SER A 251 -6.54 35.63 9.65
C SER A 251 -7.61 36.71 9.81
N MET A 252 -7.45 37.94 9.28
CA MET A 252 -8.45 39.03 9.39
C MET A 252 -9.83 38.63 8.82
N CYS A 253 -9.85 37.77 7.81
CA CYS A 253 -11.09 37.24 7.25
C CYS A 253 -11.85 36.35 8.25
N ALA A 254 -11.13 35.63 9.12
CA ALA A 254 -11.72 34.80 10.18
C ALA A 254 -12.29 35.69 11.30
N ASP A 255 -11.57 36.73 11.71
CA ASP A 255 -11.99 37.66 12.76
C ASP A 255 -13.27 38.41 12.36
N ALA A 256 -13.40 38.77 11.09
CA ALA A 256 -14.57 39.48 10.53
C ALA A 256 -15.78 38.56 10.29
N CYS A 257 -15.62 37.23 10.30
CA CYS A 257 -16.68 36.30 9.97
C CYS A 257 -17.66 36.12 11.14
N PRO A 258 -18.98 36.41 10.99
CA PRO A 258 -19.95 36.25 12.06
C PRO A 258 -20.46 34.81 12.23
N ALA A 259 -20.37 34.01 11.17
CA ALA A 259 -20.86 32.65 11.18
C ALA A 259 -19.96 31.73 12.04
N ARG A 260 -20.56 30.79 12.75
CA ARG A 260 -19.85 29.85 13.63
C ARG A 260 -20.30 28.41 13.35
N ALA A 261 -19.35 27.50 13.32
CA ALA A 261 -19.56 26.05 13.20
C ALA A 261 -18.76 25.30 14.26
N PRO A 262 -19.15 24.09 14.62
CA PRO A 262 -18.29 23.20 15.40
C PRO A 262 -16.91 23.07 14.76
N HIS A 263 -15.86 23.07 15.56
CA HIS A 263 -14.48 23.00 15.08
C HIS A 263 -14.05 21.52 14.89
N PRO A 264 -13.92 21.02 13.66
CA PRO A 264 -13.64 19.59 13.43
C PRO A 264 -12.28 19.15 13.97
N TYR A 265 -11.26 20.05 13.91
CA TYR A 265 -9.94 19.79 14.43
C TYR A 265 -9.96 19.54 15.95
N ASN A 266 -10.81 20.25 16.69
CA ASN A 266 -11.01 20.12 18.13
C ASN A 266 -12.18 19.19 18.51
N CYS A 267 -12.55 18.25 17.64
CA CYS A 267 -13.64 17.30 17.86
C CYS A 267 -14.99 17.93 18.19
N GLY A 268 -15.20 19.20 17.80
CA GLY A 268 -16.46 19.93 18.06
C GLY A 268 -16.58 20.54 19.46
N PHE A 269 -15.55 20.47 20.32
CA PHE A 269 -15.58 21.05 21.67
C PHE A 269 -15.58 22.58 21.70
N ASP A 270 -15.17 23.21 20.63
CA ASP A 270 -15.26 24.66 20.42
C ASP A 270 -15.85 24.97 19.05
N THR A 271 -15.97 26.26 18.72
CA THR A 271 -16.49 26.71 17.43
C THR A 271 -15.45 27.50 16.68
N ARG A 272 -15.50 27.44 15.33
CA ARG A 272 -14.69 28.24 14.44
C ARG A 272 -15.55 29.10 13.51
N PRO A 273 -15.01 30.20 12.97
CA PRO A 273 -15.65 30.93 11.87
C PRO A 273 -15.83 30.05 10.61
N ALA A 274 -16.81 30.41 9.75
CA ALA A 274 -17.00 29.69 8.48
C ALA A 274 -15.75 29.78 7.58
N ILE A 275 -15.00 30.89 7.61
CA ILE A 275 -13.68 31.01 7.00
C ILE A 275 -12.64 31.08 8.12
N ALA A 276 -11.69 30.14 8.15
CA ALA A 276 -10.68 30.07 9.20
C ALA A 276 -9.47 29.26 8.76
N MET A 277 -8.35 29.43 9.46
CA MET A 277 -7.27 28.44 9.44
C MET A 277 -7.76 27.11 10.02
N PRO A 278 -7.28 25.97 9.52
CA PRO A 278 -7.62 24.67 10.12
C PRO A 278 -7.26 24.58 11.61
N PHE A 279 -6.08 25.04 11.97
CA PHE A 279 -5.59 25.24 13.33
C PHE A 279 -4.38 26.20 13.29
N LEU A 280 -3.93 26.70 14.43
CA LEU A 280 -2.75 27.57 14.53
C LEU A 280 -1.48 26.77 14.18
N GLY A 281 -0.78 27.17 13.13
CA GLY A 281 0.39 26.49 12.59
C GLY A 281 0.07 25.43 11.52
N ALA A 282 -1.16 25.42 11.00
CA ALA A 282 -1.52 24.56 9.87
C ALA A 282 -0.71 24.91 8.61
N LEU A 283 -0.27 23.92 7.88
CA LEU A 283 0.41 24.05 6.60
C LEU A 283 -0.42 23.36 5.48
N PRO A 284 -0.53 23.98 4.30
CA PRO A 284 -0.11 25.35 3.98
C PRO A 284 -0.84 26.39 4.85
N ASN A 285 -0.17 27.51 5.16
CA ASN A 285 -0.71 28.58 6.02
C ASN A 285 -1.80 29.38 5.30
N LEU A 286 -2.93 28.73 5.05
CA LEU A 286 -4.05 29.25 4.25
C LEU A 286 -5.38 28.97 4.93
N PRO A 287 -6.25 29.95 5.13
CA PRO A 287 -7.62 29.72 5.56
C PRO A 287 -8.41 28.97 4.47
N TYR A 288 -9.48 28.34 4.88
CA TYR A 288 -10.47 27.76 3.98
C TYR A 288 -11.87 28.15 4.43
N LEU A 289 -12.80 28.22 3.48
CA LEU A 289 -14.20 28.52 3.77
C LEU A 289 -15.01 27.23 3.75
N ASP A 290 -15.83 27.05 4.79
CA ASP A 290 -16.85 25.99 4.86
C ASP A 290 -18.15 26.49 4.20
N PRO A 291 -18.50 25.99 3.02
CA PRO A 291 -19.68 26.46 2.31
C PRO A 291 -21.00 26.11 3.02
N ALA A 292 -21.03 25.09 3.87
CA ALA A 292 -22.24 24.70 4.60
C ALA A 292 -22.59 25.69 5.72
N THR A 293 -21.59 26.40 6.23
CA THR A 293 -21.75 27.36 7.35
C THR A 293 -21.74 28.81 6.89
N CYS A 294 -21.16 29.11 5.72
CA CYS A 294 -21.01 30.47 5.23
C CYS A 294 -22.36 31.09 4.85
N LEU A 295 -22.67 32.25 5.41
CA LEU A 295 -23.91 33.00 5.13
C LEU A 295 -24.10 33.32 3.65
N ARG A 296 -23.02 33.64 2.94
CA ARG A 296 -23.04 33.88 1.48
C ARG A 296 -23.48 32.68 0.68
N THR A 297 -22.91 31.50 0.99
CA THR A 297 -23.22 30.26 0.26
C THR A 297 -24.57 29.70 0.66
N THR A 298 -25.10 30.06 1.84
CA THR A 298 -26.44 29.67 2.32
C THR A 298 -27.54 30.65 1.91
N GLY A 299 -27.21 31.73 1.19
CA GLY A 299 -28.19 32.59 0.53
C GLY A 299 -28.29 34.04 1.04
N GLU A 300 -27.49 34.44 2.04
CA GLU A 300 -27.42 35.84 2.53
C GLU A 300 -26.37 36.65 1.74
N ASP A 301 -26.56 37.95 1.64
CA ASP A 301 -25.56 38.84 0.97
C ASP A 301 -24.46 39.27 1.95
N CYS A 302 -23.64 38.30 2.40
CA CYS A 302 -22.53 38.53 3.30
C CYS A 302 -21.19 38.54 2.53
N ARG A 303 -20.38 39.62 2.70
CA ARG A 303 -19.02 39.80 2.12
C ARG A 303 -18.02 40.32 3.14
N LEU A 304 -18.26 40.16 4.44
CA LEU A 304 -17.42 40.74 5.50
C LEU A 304 -15.98 40.25 5.45
N CYS A 305 -15.74 38.98 5.14
CA CYS A 305 -14.38 38.43 4.99
C CYS A 305 -13.63 39.03 3.79
N GLU A 306 -14.33 39.30 2.68
CA GLU A 306 -13.76 39.95 1.50
C GLU A 306 -13.41 41.43 1.79
N GLN A 307 -14.30 42.13 2.49
CA GLN A 307 -14.10 43.55 2.88
C GLN A 307 -12.97 43.70 3.91
N ALA A 308 -12.79 42.75 4.81
CA ALA A 308 -11.74 42.80 5.82
C ALA A 308 -10.37 42.35 5.30
N CYS A 309 -10.30 41.72 4.12
CA CYS A 309 -9.04 41.23 3.57
C CYS A 309 -8.14 42.41 3.13
N PRO A 310 -6.90 42.53 3.68
CA PRO A 310 -5.99 43.62 3.30
C PRO A 310 -5.45 43.50 1.87
N VAL A 311 -5.56 42.31 1.26
CA VAL A 311 -5.12 42.04 -0.11
C VAL A 311 -6.36 41.83 -0.99
N PRO A 312 -6.75 42.84 -1.80
CA PRO A 312 -7.94 42.75 -2.65
C PRO A 312 -7.89 41.58 -3.62
N GLY A 313 -9.03 40.89 -3.80
CA GLY A 313 -9.14 39.75 -4.71
C GLY A 313 -8.62 38.42 -4.18
N THR A 314 -8.10 38.40 -2.95
CA THR A 314 -7.66 37.15 -2.29
C THR A 314 -8.83 36.25 -1.93
N ILE A 315 -9.95 36.83 -1.45
CA ILE A 315 -11.17 36.07 -1.14
C ILE A 315 -12.01 35.98 -2.42
N ARG A 316 -12.32 34.78 -2.87
CA ARG A 316 -13.02 34.46 -4.12
C ARG A 316 -14.28 33.68 -3.84
N LEU A 317 -15.35 34.33 -3.40
CA LEU A 317 -16.61 33.69 -2.99
C LEU A 317 -17.35 33.00 -4.16
N ASP A 318 -16.97 33.28 -5.39
CA ASP A 318 -17.52 32.67 -6.61
C ASP A 318 -16.68 31.50 -7.15
N ASP A 319 -15.64 31.10 -6.42
CA ASP A 319 -14.77 29.95 -6.82
C ASP A 319 -15.58 28.67 -6.96
N ARG A 320 -15.15 27.81 -7.86
CA ARG A 320 -15.85 26.56 -8.20
C ARG A 320 -14.90 25.37 -8.07
N GLU A 321 -15.50 24.20 -7.93
CA GLU A 321 -14.80 22.91 -8.00
C GLU A 321 -14.02 22.79 -9.31
N LYS A 322 -12.82 22.22 -9.22
CA LYS A 322 -11.96 21.94 -10.37
C LYS A 322 -11.85 20.42 -10.56
N VAL A 323 -11.92 20.00 -11.80
CA VAL A 323 -11.61 18.63 -12.21
C VAL A 323 -10.26 18.67 -12.93
N ILE A 324 -9.32 17.87 -12.44
CA ILE A 324 -7.94 17.81 -12.92
C ILE A 324 -7.71 16.40 -13.44
N GLU A 325 -7.29 16.29 -14.69
CA GLU A 325 -6.90 15.02 -15.29
C GLU A 325 -5.38 14.94 -15.39
N ARG A 326 -4.80 13.78 -15.06
CA ARG A 326 -3.36 13.49 -15.13
C ARG A 326 -3.12 12.09 -15.66
N THR A 327 -1.98 11.90 -16.31
CA THR A 327 -1.45 10.57 -16.59
C THR A 327 -0.19 10.36 -15.76
N VAL A 328 -0.19 9.35 -14.90
CA VAL A 328 0.90 9.06 -13.97
C VAL A 328 1.44 7.65 -14.17
N GLY A 329 2.70 7.43 -13.84
CA GLY A 329 3.32 6.11 -13.98
C GLY A 329 2.99 5.15 -12.84
N SER A 330 2.75 5.68 -11.65
CA SER A 330 2.49 4.88 -10.44
C SER A 330 1.62 5.62 -9.43
N VAL A 331 1.06 4.87 -8.49
CA VAL A 331 0.19 5.38 -7.42
C VAL A 331 0.66 4.86 -6.08
N ILE A 332 0.75 5.75 -5.08
CA ILE A 332 0.94 5.39 -3.66
C ILE A 332 -0.33 5.74 -2.90
N VAL A 333 -0.90 4.76 -2.21
CA VAL A 333 -2.05 4.95 -1.34
C VAL A 333 -1.55 5.09 0.09
N ALA A 334 -1.72 6.29 0.67
CA ALA A 334 -1.29 6.65 2.02
C ALA A 334 -2.42 7.31 2.81
N THR A 335 -3.64 6.81 2.65
CA THR A 335 -4.89 7.40 3.13
C THR A 335 -5.12 7.28 4.64
N GLY A 336 -4.22 6.61 5.34
CA GLY A 336 -4.26 6.53 6.80
C GLY A 336 -5.30 5.54 7.33
N ALA A 337 -5.58 5.66 8.63
CA ALA A 337 -6.53 4.85 9.38
C ALA A 337 -7.52 5.74 10.14
N GLY A 338 -8.63 5.14 10.56
CA GLY A 338 -9.56 5.70 11.52
C GLY A 338 -9.31 5.19 12.95
N LEU A 339 -10.10 5.68 13.88
CA LEU A 339 -10.20 5.13 15.23
C LEU A 339 -11.55 4.45 15.40
N TYR A 340 -11.58 3.37 16.19
CA TYR A 340 -12.81 2.66 16.49
C TYR A 340 -13.80 3.60 17.22
N ASP A 341 -15.06 3.58 16.80
CA ASP A 341 -16.10 4.40 17.43
C ASP A 341 -16.43 3.86 18.83
N CYS A 342 -16.03 4.60 19.86
CA CYS A 342 -16.34 4.25 21.25
C CYS A 342 -17.85 4.24 21.54
N GLY A 343 -18.67 4.92 20.73
CA GLY A 343 -20.13 4.97 20.86
C GLY A 343 -20.81 3.62 20.59
N VAL A 344 -20.13 2.70 19.89
CA VAL A 344 -20.59 1.32 19.67
C VAL A 344 -20.73 0.56 20.99
N PHE A 345 -20.02 0.99 22.06
CA PHE A 345 -20.09 0.43 23.40
C PHE A 345 -20.86 1.34 24.36
N PRO A 346 -22.22 1.28 24.36
CA PRO A 346 -23.01 2.16 25.22
C PRO A 346 -22.65 2.07 26.70
N GLN A 347 -22.22 0.90 27.19
CA GLN A 347 -21.81 0.67 28.56
C GLN A 347 -20.55 1.45 28.97
N LEU A 348 -19.74 1.93 28.01
CA LEU A 348 -18.57 2.77 28.29
C LEU A 348 -18.90 4.26 28.45
N GLY A 349 -20.15 4.68 28.22
CA GLY A 349 -20.63 6.03 28.50
C GLY A 349 -20.09 7.14 27.58
N HIS A 350 -19.31 6.85 26.55
CA HIS A 350 -18.80 7.85 25.60
C HIS A 350 -19.94 8.66 24.95
N GLY A 351 -19.80 10.00 24.93
CA GLY A 351 -20.83 10.91 24.42
C GLY A 351 -22.09 11.06 25.29
N ARG A 352 -22.18 10.34 26.42
CA ARG A 352 -23.35 10.36 27.34
C ARG A 352 -22.97 10.71 28.76
N VAL A 353 -21.87 10.19 29.27
CA VAL A 353 -21.38 10.43 30.62
C VAL A 353 -20.34 11.56 30.55
N PRO A 354 -20.57 12.70 31.21
CA PRO A 354 -19.60 13.79 31.19
C PRO A 354 -18.26 13.36 31.78
N GLY A 355 -17.13 13.75 31.16
CA GLY A 355 -15.78 13.36 31.59
C GLY A 355 -15.31 12.02 31.07
N VAL A 356 -16.05 11.39 30.15
CA VAL A 356 -15.61 10.22 29.38
C VAL A 356 -15.22 10.68 27.98
N TYR A 357 -13.95 10.54 27.62
CA TYR A 357 -13.38 11.02 26.36
C TYR A 357 -12.64 9.91 25.62
N SER A 358 -12.70 9.92 24.29
CA SER A 358 -11.82 9.13 23.46
C SER A 358 -10.39 9.69 23.45
N SER A 359 -9.42 8.89 23.01
CA SER A 359 -8.03 9.33 22.93
C SER A 359 -7.84 10.61 22.12
N LEU A 360 -8.51 10.73 20.96
CA LEU A 360 -8.38 11.91 20.11
C LEU A 360 -9.03 13.16 20.72
N GLU A 361 -10.14 13.01 21.39
CA GLU A 361 -10.79 14.09 22.14
C GLU A 361 -9.89 14.60 23.26
N PHE A 362 -9.27 13.68 24.01
CA PHE A 362 -8.35 14.08 25.09
C PHE A 362 -7.08 14.73 24.57
N GLU A 363 -6.55 14.31 23.42
CA GLU A 363 -5.46 15.03 22.74
C GLU A 363 -5.78 16.52 22.54
N ARG A 364 -7.00 16.79 22.07
CA ARG A 364 -7.42 18.16 21.81
C ARG A 364 -7.71 18.93 23.10
N LEU A 365 -8.32 18.30 24.08
CA LEU A 365 -8.54 18.90 25.40
C LEU A 365 -7.23 19.19 26.15
N SER A 366 -6.22 18.34 26.00
CA SER A 366 -4.92 18.55 26.66
C SER A 366 -3.97 19.46 25.88
N SER A 367 -4.31 19.91 24.66
CA SER A 367 -3.42 20.73 23.86
C SER A 367 -3.51 22.22 24.24
N PRO A 368 -2.37 22.97 24.32
CA PRO A 368 -2.39 24.43 24.50
C PRO A 368 -3.17 25.18 23.44
N SER A 369 -3.27 24.65 22.22
CA SER A 369 -4.10 25.17 21.14
C SER A 369 -5.52 24.62 21.11
N GLY A 370 -5.89 23.84 22.12
CA GLY A 370 -7.20 23.23 22.26
C GLY A 370 -8.19 24.07 23.08
N PRO A 371 -9.43 23.56 23.25
CA PRO A 371 -10.53 24.31 23.88
C PRO A 371 -10.29 24.71 25.34
N THR A 372 -9.44 23.99 26.06
CA THR A 372 -9.09 24.22 27.47
C THR A 372 -7.78 24.99 27.65
N ALA A 373 -7.16 25.46 26.56
CA ALA A 373 -5.82 26.04 26.58
C ALA A 373 -4.78 25.15 27.28
N GLY A 374 -4.91 23.83 27.11
CA GLY A 374 -4.00 22.83 27.67
C GLY A 374 -4.25 22.43 29.13
N GLN A 375 -5.27 22.95 29.77
CA GLN A 375 -5.62 22.56 31.14
C GLN A 375 -6.35 21.21 31.11
N ILE A 376 -5.93 20.27 31.97
CA ILE A 376 -6.66 19.03 32.17
C ILE A 376 -7.68 19.28 33.28
N VAL A 377 -8.95 19.34 32.90
CA VAL A 377 -10.06 19.63 33.82
C VAL A 377 -11.09 18.52 33.77
N ALA A 378 -11.57 18.14 34.94
CA ALA A 378 -12.73 17.30 35.09
C ALA A 378 -14.03 18.14 34.97
N PRO A 379 -15.21 17.54 34.76
CA PRO A 379 -16.45 18.24 34.78
C PRO A 379 -16.64 19.06 36.08
N GLY A 380 -16.96 20.35 35.93
CA GLY A 380 -17.00 21.33 36.99
C GLY A 380 -15.69 22.10 37.19
N ASP A 381 -14.84 22.12 36.19
CA ASP A 381 -13.59 22.91 36.08
C ASP A 381 -12.59 22.66 37.22
N LYS A 382 -12.54 21.41 37.71
CA LYS A 382 -11.59 20.99 38.75
C LYS A 382 -10.47 20.16 38.15
N ALA A 383 -9.25 20.32 38.70
CA ALA A 383 -8.16 19.39 38.38
C ALA A 383 -8.54 17.96 38.82
N PRO A 384 -8.35 16.94 37.98
CA PRO A 384 -8.71 15.57 38.36
C PRO A 384 -7.71 15.01 39.38
N GLU A 385 -8.25 14.35 40.42
CA GLU A 385 -7.46 13.61 41.41
C GLU A 385 -7.35 12.13 41.05
N ARG A 386 -8.36 11.59 40.34
CA ARG A 386 -8.42 10.18 39.94
C ARG A 386 -8.79 10.07 38.46
N VAL A 387 -7.94 9.42 37.69
CA VAL A 387 -8.11 9.25 36.23
C VAL A 387 -8.11 7.76 35.89
N ALA A 388 -9.12 7.32 35.17
CA ALA A 388 -9.15 5.99 34.56
C ALA A 388 -8.69 6.06 33.09
N ILE A 389 -7.82 5.14 32.67
CA ILE A 389 -7.43 4.96 31.28
C ILE A 389 -7.81 3.54 30.86
N VAL A 390 -8.75 3.43 29.93
CA VAL A 390 -9.26 2.15 29.43
C VAL A 390 -8.57 1.83 28.11
N HIS A 391 -7.71 0.81 28.13
CA HIS A 391 -7.01 0.29 26.96
C HIS A 391 -7.90 -0.65 26.14
N CYS A 392 -7.46 -1.00 24.94
CA CYS A 392 -8.02 -2.05 24.09
C CYS A 392 -9.50 -1.88 23.74
N VAL A 393 -10.02 -0.65 23.69
CA VAL A 393 -11.42 -0.40 23.30
C VAL A 393 -11.63 -0.81 21.85
N GLY A 394 -12.41 -1.87 21.64
CA GLY A 394 -12.64 -2.47 20.32
C GLY A 394 -11.50 -3.35 19.78
N SER A 395 -10.39 -3.52 20.52
CA SER A 395 -9.28 -4.42 20.16
C SER A 395 -9.34 -5.76 20.89
N LEU A 396 -8.68 -6.79 20.32
CA LEU A 396 -8.56 -8.14 20.92
C LEU A 396 -9.92 -8.80 21.17
N ASP A 397 -10.92 -8.45 20.41
CA ASP A 397 -12.30 -8.90 20.57
C ASP A 397 -12.84 -9.49 19.27
N ALA A 398 -13.21 -10.77 19.30
CA ALA A 398 -13.68 -11.50 18.12
C ALA A 398 -14.99 -10.96 17.54
N ALA A 399 -15.80 -10.26 18.34
CA ALA A 399 -17.02 -9.60 17.87
C ALA A 399 -16.76 -8.23 17.23
N HIS A 400 -15.57 -7.66 17.41
CA HIS A 400 -15.17 -6.34 16.93
C HIS A 400 -13.87 -6.44 16.11
N GLN A 401 -12.73 -6.08 16.70
CA GLN A 401 -11.42 -6.23 16.07
C GLN A 401 -10.60 -7.27 16.84
N ASP A 402 -10.35 -8.43 16.22
CA ASP A 402 -9.64 -9.53 16.87
C ASP A 402 -8.10 -9.33 16.91
N TYR A 403 -7.62 -8.19 16.39
CA TYR A 403 -6.20 -7.80 16.43
C TYR A 403 -5.90 -6.77 17.53
N CYS A 404 -4.62 -6.62 17.83
CA CYS A 404 -4.07 -5.53 18.62
C CYS A 404 -3.51 -4.45 17.69
N SER A 405 -3.85 -3.18 17.93
CA SER A 405 -3.31 -2.07 17.13
C SER A 405 -1.82 -1.78 17.39
N GLY A 406 -1.26 -2.31 18.49
CA GLY A 406 0.17 -2.16 18.81
C GLY A 406 0.61 -0.76 19.29
N VAL A 407 -0.24 0.24 19.15
CA VAL A 407 0.09 1.66 19.44
C VAL A 407 -0.77 2.27 20.53
N CYS A 408 -1.97 1.75 20.81
CA CYS A 408 -2.90 2.34 21.79
C CYS A 408 -2.34 2.32 23.22
N CYS A 409 -1.50 1.34 23.58
CA CYS A 409 -0.82 1.34 24.88
C CYS A 409 0.20 2.49 24.99
N GLN A 410 0.92 2.81 23.93
CA GLN A 410 1.81 3.97 23.91
C GLN A 410 1.04 5.28 24.10
N VAL A 411 -0.15 5.40 23.48
CA VAL A 411 -1.06 6.54 23.65
C VAL A 411 -1.56 6.63 25.10
N ALA A 412 -1.95 5.50 25.71
CA ALA A 412 -2.41 5.45 27.10
C ALA A 412 -1.31 5.90 28.08
N PHE A 413 -0.08 5.42 27.91
CA PHE A 413 1.04 5.83 28.75
C PHE A 413 1.51 7.27 28.50
N LYS A 414 1.35 7.78 27.29
CA LYS A 414 1.48 9.21 27.02
C LYS A 414 0.48 10.04 27.83
N PHE A 415 -0.79 9.62 27.88
CA PHE A 415 -1.80 10.29 28.67
C PHE A 415 -1.47 10.24 30.17
N ASN A 416 -0.96 9.12 30.65
CA ASN A 416 -0.41 9.04 32.01
C ASN A 416 0.64 10.13 32.23
N HIS A 417 1.61 10.26 31.33
CA HIS A 417 2.65 11.30 31.40
C HIS A 417 2.05 12.71 31.39
N LEU A 418 1.11 13.02 30.49
CA LEU A 418 0.49 14.35 30.38
C LEU A 418 -0.32 14.70 31.64
N VAL A 419 -1.10 13.74 32.16
CA VAL A 419 -1.86 13.92 33.40
C VAL A 419 -0.90 14.15 34.57
N ARG A 420 0.12 13.31 34.70
CA ARG A 420 1.12 13.41 35.78
C ARG A 420 1.87 14.74 35.76
N HIS A 421 2.22 15.23 34.57
CA HIS A 421 2.92 16.51 34.41
C HIS A 421 2.07 17.72 34.84
N ARG A 422 0.77 17.68 34.57
CA ARG A 422 -0.14 18.82 34.82
C ARG A 422 -0.93 18.69 36.13
N CYS A 423 -1.14 17.47 36.59
CA CYS A 423 -1.83 17.11 37.82
C CYS A 423 -0.95 16.13 38.62
N PRO A 424 0.15 16.59 39.28
CA PRO A 424 1.16 15.72 39.89
C PRO A 424 0.63 14.76 40.95
N GLU A 425 -0.43 15.15 41.66
CA GLU A 425 -1.03 14.36 42.73
C GLU A 425 -2.11 13.36 42.24
N ALA A 426 -2.43 13.36 40.95
CA ALA A 426 -3.46 12.48 40.41
C ALA A 426 -3.07 11.00 40.51
N HIS A 427 -3.99 10.15 40.94
CA HIS A 427 -3.88 8.70 40.86
C HIS A 427 -4.46 8.21 39.54
N ILE A 428 -3.71 7.35 38.83
CA ILE A 428 -4.11 6.87 37.50
C ILE A 428 -4.33 5.35 37.57
N THR A 429 -5.50 4.90 37.10
CA THR A 429 -5.81 3.48 36.99
C THR A 429 -5.92 3.08 35.52
N HIS A 430 -5.05 2.16 35.12
CA HIS A 430 -5.07 1.56 33.80
C HIS A 430 -5.92 0.29 33.80
N PHE A 431 -7.06 0.32 33.09
CA PHE A 431 -7.86 -0.87 32.81
C PHE A 431 -7.40 -1.46 31.48
N HIS A 432 -6.87 -2.68 31.48
CA HIS A 432 -6.26 -3.26 30.28
C HIS A 432 -6.59 -4.76 30.11
N ARG A 433 -6.55 -5.25 28.88
CA ARG A 433 -6.50 -6.68 28.56
C ARG A 433 -5.06 -7.15 28.48
N GLU A 434 -4.30 -6.55 27.58
CA GLU A 434 -2.87 -6.78 27.43
C GLU A 434 -2.15 -5.42 27.37
N LEU A 435 -0.85 -5.42 27.69
CA LEU A 435 0.03 -4.26 27.56
C LEU A 435 1.07 -4.56 26.48
N THR A 436 0.98 -3.84 25.37
CA THR A 436 1.86 -4.03 24.21
C THR A 436 2.67 -2.75 23.98
N MET A 437 3.96 -2.82 24.26
CA MET A 437 4.89 -1.68 24.17
C MET A 437 6.14 -2.09 23.38
N PRO A 438 6.03 -2.20 22.04
CA PRO A 438 7.13 -2.64 21.20
C PRO A 438 8.22 -1.55 21.09
N GLY A 439 9.48 -1.99 21.01
CA GLY A 439 10.63 -1.11 20.86
C GLY A 439 11.34 -0.74 22.17
N LYS A 440 12.56 -0.24 22.07
CA LYS A 440 13.46 0.01 23.21
C LYS A 440 12.91 1.09 24.15
N GLU A 441 12.53 2.23 23.61
CA GLU A 441 12.08 3.38 24.39
C GLU A 441 10.67 3.17 24.95
N ALA A 442 9.79 2.51 24.19
CA ALA A 442 8.45 2.17 24.66
C ALA A 442 8.49 1.22 25.88
N GLY A 443 9.41 0.24 25.87
CA GLY A 443 9.65 -0.64 27.02
C GLY A 443 10.11 0.10 28.27
N ARG A 444 10.96 1.12 28.12
CA ARG A 444 11.38 1.99 29.25
C ARG A 444 10.21 2.80 29.80
N LEU A 445 9.38 3.36 28.93
CA LEU A 445 8.18 4.08 29.33
C LEU A 445 7.24 3.17 30.12
N LEU A 446 7.04 1.92 29.69
CA LEU A 446 6.24 0.94 30.45
C LEU A 446 6.85 0.66 31.83
N ALA A 447 8.15 0.35 31.91
CA ALA A 447 8.83 0.06 33.17
C ALA A 447 8.67 1.22 34.17
N HIS A 448 8.93 2.45 33.73
CA HIS A 448 8.75 3.65 34.56
C HIS A 448 7.31 3.79 35.10
N ASN A 449 6.32 3.51 34.27
CA ASN A 449 4.91 3.61 34.70
C ASN A 449 4.51 2.47 35.66
N LEU A 450 5.10 1.28 35.53
CA LEU A 450 4.86 0.17 36.43
C LEU A 450 5.47 0.37 37.83
N GLU A 451 6.57 1.15 37.91
CA GLU A 451 7.24 1.49 39.16
C GLU A 451 6.61 2.66 39.92
N ASP A 452 5.76 3.47 39.27
CA ASP A 452 5.07 4.60 39.89
C ASP A 452 3.93 4.11 40.81
N GLU A 453 4.05 4.26 42.12
CA GLU A 453 3.09 3.83 43.13
C GLU A 453 1.71 4.51 43.01
N ARG A 454 1.59 5.62 42.28
CA ARG A 454 0.32 6.29 41.98
C ARG A 454 -0.40 5.71 40.78
N ASN A 455 0.20 4.74 40.10
CA ASN A 455 -0.43 4.01 39.02
C ASN A 455 -0.98 2.67 39.54
N THR A 456 -2.19 2.35 39.14
CA THR A 456 -2.84 1.06 39.42
C THR A 456 -3.15 0.38 38.11
N PHE A 457 -2.87 -0.93 38.03
CA PHE A 457 -3.14 -1.72 36.84
C PHE A 457 -4.21 -2.76 37.16
N VAL A 458 -5.32 -2.73 36.42
CA VAL A 458 -6.47 -3.61 36.61
C VAL A 458 -6.75 -4.34 35.29
N ARG A 459 -6.49 -5.64 35.28
CA ARG A 459 -6.79 -6.46 34.11
C ARG A 459 -8.26 -6.84 34.06
N TYR A 460 -8.87 -6.68 32.87
CA TYR A 460 -10.21 -7.17 32.56
C TYR A 460 -10.15 -8.21 31.43
N GLU A 461 -11.15 -9.10 31.34
CA GLU A 461 -11.14 -10.17 30.34
C GLU A 461 -11.88 -9.75 29.05
N ARG A 462 -13.05 -9.15 29.20
CA ARG A 462 -13.89 -8.72 28.08
C ARG A 462 -14.28 -7.26 28.25
N LEU A 463 -14.35 -6.54 27.14
CA LEU A 463 -14.80 -5.14 27.16
C LEU A 463 -16.25 -5.01 27.62
N ASP A 464 -17.07 -5.99 27.33
CA ASP A 464 -18.46 -6.08 27.79
C ASP A 464 -18.60 -6.14 29.33
N ASP A 465 -17.55 -6.56 30.02
CA ASP A 465 -17.56 -6.62 31.50
C ASP A 465 -17.34 -5.23 32.13
N LEU A 466 -16.86 -4.25 31.35
CA LEU A 466 -16.67 -2.87 31.83
C LEU A 466 -17.96 -2.07 31.72
N ARG A 467 -18.33 -1.38 32.82
CA ARG A 467 -19.41 -0.41 32.84
C ARG A 467 -18.92 0.92 33.38
N ILE A 468 -19.28 1.99 32.72
CA ILE A 468 -19.02 3.36 33.14
C ILE A 468 -20.34 4.06 33.31
N SER A 469 -20.59 4.54 34.52
CA SER A 469 -21.82 5.22 34.91
C SER A 469 -21.51 6.56 35.57
N ASP A 470 -22.45 7.48 35.50
CA ASP A 470 -22.38 8.73 36.25
C ASP A 470 -22.66 8.45 37.72
N ALA A 471 -21.88 9.07 38.60
CA ALA A 471 -22.05 9.04 40.06
C ALA A 471 -21.96 10.47 40.60
N PRO A 472 -22.55 10.77 41.79
CA PRO A 472 -22.47 12.12 42.32
C PRO A 472 -21.03 12.64 42.45
N GLY A 473 -20.65 13.58 41.57
CA GLY A 473 -19.32 14.20 41.55
C GLY A 473 -18.18 13.35 40.97
N ALA A 474 -18.46 12.15 40.43
CA ALA A 474 -17.46 11.22 39.90
C ALA A 474 -18.01 10.38 38.74
N ARG A 475 -17.16 9.54 38.16
CA ARG A 475 -17.46 8.52 37.13
C ARG A 475 -17.12 7.17 37.72
N ARG A 476 -18.11 6.30 37.83
CA ARG A 476 -17.89 4.96 38.35
C ARG A 476 -17.53 4.01 37.24
N VAL A 477 -16.35 3.42 37.34
CA VAL A 477 -15.89 2.35 36.46
C VAL A 477 -15.94 1.04 37.21
N GLU A 478 -16.67 0.08 36.70
CA GLU A 478 -16.87 -1.24 37.31
C GLU A 478 -16.54 -2.35 36.32
N ILE A 479 -15.83 -3.38 36.79
CA ILE A 479 -15.67 -4.64 36.07
C ILE A 479 -16.73 -5.60 36.58
N MET A 480 -17.66 -5.98 35.73
CA MET A 480 -18.72 -6.94 35.99
C MET A 480 -18.19 -8.35 35.70
N GLY A 481 -18.42 -9.30 36.58
CA GLY A 481 -17.99 -10.70 36.43
C GLY A 481 -16.99 -11.14 37.50
N GLY A 482 -17.35 -12.18 38.24
CA GLY A 482 -16.63 -12.72 39.41
C GLY A 482 -17.28 -12.43 40.73
N ALA A 483 -16.74 -12.97 41.84
CA ALA A 483 -17.31 -12.88 43.18
C ALA A 483 -17.23 -11.46 43.81
N THR A 484 -16.42 -10.57 43.24
CA THR A 484 -16.23 -9.19 43.71
C THR A 484 -16.19 -8.23 42.52
N VAL A 485 -17.00 -7.16 42.62
CA VAL A 485 -16.91 -6.03 41.68
C VAL A 485 -15.58 -5.32 41.94
N ARG A 486 -14.73 -5.24 40.89
CA ARG A 486 -13.48 -4.46 40.90
C ARG A 486 -13.72 -3.17 40.14
N GLY A 487 -13.32 -2.05 40.71
CA GLY A 487 -13.51 -0.76 40.05
C GLY A 487 -13.27 0.39 41.02
N GLY A 488 -13.70 1.58 40.65
CA GLY A 488 -13.52 2.78 41.43
C GLY A 488 -14.31 3.96 40.90
N GLU A 489 -14.22 5.07 41.61
CA GLU A 489 -14.76 6.36 41.18
C GLU A 489 -13.63 7.24 40.65
N PHE A 490 -13.88 7.88 39.52
CA PHE A 490 -12.88 8.66 38.79
C PHE A 490 -13.44 10.02 38.38
N ASP A 491 -12.58 11.01 38.27
CA ASP A 491 -12.95 12.35 37.81
C ASP A 491 -12.99 12.41 36.29
N LEU A 492 -12.06 11.66 35.63
CA LEU A 492 -11.99 11.49 34.19
C LEU A 492 -11.83 10.03 33.79
N VAL A 493 -12.38 9.67 32.64
CA VAL A 493 -12.17 8.37 32.00
C VAL A 493 -11.72 8.58 30.55
N LEU A 494 -10.58 8.02 30.20
CA LEU A 494 -9.98 8.11 28.87
C LEU A 494 -10.07 6.76 28.16
N LEU A 495 -10.69 6.72 27.01
CA LEU A 495 -10.87 5.51 26.20
C LEU A 495 -9.82 5.48 25.08
N CYS A 496 -9.02 4.42 25.03
CA CYS A 496 -8.00 4.20 23.99
C CYS A 496 -8.52 3.20 22.95
N PRO A 497 -9.17 3.67 21.87
CA PRO A 497 -9.76 2.82 20.84
C PRO A 497 -8.72 2.20 19.91
N ALA A 498 -9.13 1.10 19.26
CA ALA A 498 -8.39 0.46 18.19
C ALA A 498 -8.21 1.39 16.98
N MET A 499 -7.12 1.20 16.23
CA MET A 499 -7.05 1.70 14.87
C MET A 499 -7.90 0.82 13.95
N THR A 500 -8.65 1.46 13.06
CA THR A 500 -9.54 0.81 12.07
C THR A 500 -9.22 1.32 10.67
N PRO A 501 -9.65 0.62 9.62
CA PRO A 501 -9.56 1.16 8.26
C PRO A 501 -10.15 2.56 8.16
N GLY A 502 -9.59 3.38 7.29
CA GLY A 502 -10.16 4.70 6.98
C GLY A 502 -11.57 4.57 6.39
N ALA A 503 -12.42 5.55 6.62
CA ALA A 503 -13.81 5.54 6.14
C ALA A 503 -13.92 5.35 4.61
N ASP A 504 -12.96 5.86 3.86
CA ASP A 504 -12.94 5.83 2.40
C ASP A 504 -12.23 4.58 1.83
N THR A 505 -11.66 3.71 2.67
CA THR A 505 -10.83 2.56 2.21
C THR A 505 -11.57 1.68 1.22
N LYS A 506 -12.84 1.35 1.49
CA LYS A 506 -13.66 0.52 0.60
C LYS A 506 -13.89 1.18 -0.78
N ALA A 507 -14.18 2.47 -0.80
CA ALA A 507 -14.43 3.22 -2.04
C ALA A 507 -13.14 3.35 -2.87
N ILE A 508 -12.03 3.67 -2.22
CA ILE A 508 -10.71 3.77 -2.84
C ILE A 508 -10.25 2.41 -3.35
N GLY A 509 -10.45 1.33 -2.57
CA GLY A 509 -10.16 -0.04 -3.01
C GLY A 509 -10.91 -0.45 -4.27
N ALA A 510 -12.20 -0.14 -4.33
CA ALA A 510 -13.02 -0.40 -5.51
C ALA A 510 -12.57 0.42 -6.73
N MET A 511 -12.16 1.68 -6.53
CA MET A 511 -11.66 2.56 -7.61
C MET A 511 -10.30 2.08 -8.16
N LEU A 512 -9.41 1.62 -7.28
CA LEU A 512 -8.04 1.19 -7.62
C LEU A 512 -7.95 -0.30 -7.95
N ASP A 513 -9.04 -1.06 -7.81
CA ASP A 513 -9.05 -2.52 -7.88
C ASP A 513 -8.11 -3.21 -6.87
N VAL A 514 -7.91 -2.59 -5.72
CA VAL A 514 -7.12 -3.12 -4.60
C VAL A 514 -8.07 -3.75 -3.59
N ALA A 515 -7.88 -5.04 -3.32
CA ALA A 515 -8.66 -5.78 -2.34
C ALA A 515 -8.40 -5.27 -0.92
N THR A 516 -9.35 -5.53 -0.04
CA THR A 516 -9.19 -5.36 1.40
C THR A 516 -9.14 -6.71 2.10
N ASP A 517 -8.40 -6.77 3.21
CA ASP A 517 -8.35 -7.94 4.07
C ASP A 517 -9.66 -8.13 4.85
N ARG A 518 -9.72 -9.15 5.70
CA ARG A 518 -10.91 -9.46 6.51
C ARG A 518 -11.28 -8.36 7.52
N TRP A 519 -10.36 -7.45 7.83
CA TRP A 519 -10.58 -6.32 8.74
C TRP A 519 -10.90 -5.01 8.02
N GLY A 520 -10.80 -5.02 6.66
CA GLY A 520 -11.10 -3.89 5.81
C GLY A 520 -9.91 -2.98 5.51
N PHE A 521 -8.69 -3.31 5.90
CA PHE A 521 -7.46 -2.64 5.46
C PHE A 521 -7.09 -3.09 4.04
N PHE A 522 -6.35 -2.26 3.29
CA PHE A 522 -5.87 -2.69 1.97
C PHE A 522 -4.96 -3.92 2.10
N GLU A 523 -5.16 -4.87 1.19
CA GLU A 523 -4.38 -6.10 1.16
C GLU A 523 -3.11 -5.92 0.34
N GLU A 524 -1.97 -6.15 0.96
CA GLU A 524 -0.66 -6.15 0.31
C GLU A 524 -0.45 -7.42 -0.53
N LEU A 525 0.49 -7.34 -1.49
CA LEU A 525 0.86 -8.48 -2.35
C LEU A 525 1.37 -9.67 -1.52
N HIS A 526 2.17 -9.39 -0.51
CA HIS A 526 2.67 -10.39 0.43
C HIS A 526 3.12 -9.73 1.73
N THR A 527 2.52 -10.10 2.84
CA THR A 527 2.70 -9.51 4.18
C THR A 527 4.15 -9.35 4.62
N ARG A 528 5.05 -10.25 4.22
CA ARG A 528 6.47 -10.25 4.66
C ARG A 528 7.45 -9.88 3.56
N MET A 529 7.19 -10.28 2.32
CA MET A 529 8.14 -10.15 1.21
C MET A 529 7.89 -8.90 0.34
N SER A 530 6.64 -8.42 0.32
CA SER A 530 6.23 -7.24 -0.47
C SER A 530 5.15 -6.46 0.27
N PRO A 531 5.45 -5.95 1.50
CA PRO A 531 4.44 -5.37 2.38
C PRO A 531 3.89 -4.02 1.88
N THR A 532 4.60 -3.34 1.00
CA THR A 532 4.20 -2.04 0.44
C THR A 532 3.70 -2.11 -1.00
N SER A 533 3.57 -3.31 -1.59
CA SER A 533 3.02 -3.47 -2.93
C SER A 533 1.60 -4.04 -2.85
N SER A 534 0.69 -3.57 -3.69
CA SER A 534 -0.60 -4.22 -3.88
C SER A 534 -0.53 -5.34 -4.94
N LYS A 535 -1.61 -6.09 -5.12
CA LYS A 535 -1.73 -7.07 -6.22
C LYS A 535 -1.83 -6.41 -7.60
N VAL A 536 -2.14 -5.12 -7.66
CA VAL A 536 -2.19 -4.32 -8.88
C VAL A 536 -0.82 -3.71 -9.12
N ALA A 537 -0.15 -4.11 -10.19
CA ALA A 537 1.18 -3.60 -10.53
C ALA A 537 1.17 -2.07 -10.68
N GLY A 538 2.11 -1.38 -10.04
CA GLY A 538 2.22 0.08 -10.05
C GLY A 538 1.41 0.80 -8.99
N ILE A 539 0.61 0.07 -8.20
CA ILE A 539 -0.10 0.63 -7.03
C ILE A 539 0.58 0.11 -5.76
N HIS A 540 1.05 1.04 -4.94
CA HIS A 540 1.75 0.79 -3.69
C HIS A 540 0.95 1.28 -2.49
N LEU A 541 1.18 0.67 -1.33
CA LEU A 541 0.52 0.97 -0.06
C LEU A 541 1.54 1.51 0.92
N ALA A 542 1.19 2.55 1.68
CA ALA A 542 2.09 3.11 2.68
C ALA A 542 1.34 3.61 3.93
N GLY A 543 1.90 3.34 5.10
CA GLY A 543 1.36 3.76 6.39
C GLY A 543 0.16 2.95 6.84
N THR A 544 -0.68 3.54 7.65
CA THR A 544 -1.76 2.83 8.36
C THR A 544 -2.95 2.41 7.49
N CYS A 545 -2.97 2.72 6.21
CA CYS A 545 -4.04 2.30 5.29
C CYS A 545 -4.09 0.78 5.07
N HIS A 546 -2.98 0.06 5.30
CA HIS A 546 -2.89 -1.40 5.18
C HIS A 546 -2.58 -2.11 6.50
N GLY A 547 -2.87 -1.45 7.63
CA GLY A 547 -2.79 -2.05 8.96
C GLY A 547 -2.31 -1.06 10.02
N PRO A 548 -2.62 -1.32 11.30
CA PRO A 548 -2.16 -0.49 12.41
C PRO A 548 -0.63 -0.44 12.50
N LYS A 549 -0.07 0.75 12.67
CA LYS A 549 1.36 0.99 12.86
C LYS A 549 1.65 2.37 13.43
N ASP A 550 2.84 2.56 13.97
CA ASP A 550 3.31 3.85 14.48
C ASP A 550 3.81 4.79 13.36
N ILE A 551 4.23 5.99 13.74
CA ILE A 551 4.73 7.00 12.81
C ILE A 551 6.03 6.54 12.13
N PRO A 552 7.06 6.05 12.84
CA PRO A 552 8.29 5.53 12.23
C PRO A 552 8.05 4.42 11.21
N GLN A 553 7.16 3.46 11.51
CA GLN A 553 6.79 2.39 10.58
C GLN A 553 6.06 2.95 9.34
N SER A 554 5.18 3.94 9.54
CA SER A 554 4.48 4.61 8.44
C SER A 554 5.44 5.35 7.51
N ILE A 555 6.45 6.03 8.06
CA ILE A 555 7.53 6.69 7.30
C ILE A 555 8.36 5.66 6.52
N ALA A 556 8.71 4.53 7.16
CA ALA A 556 9.45 3.44 6.52
C ALA A 556 8.69 2.85 5.33
N ASP A 557 7.37 2.71 5.42
CA ASP A 557 6.54 2.27 4.30
C ASP A 557 6.58 3.27 3.12
N GLY A 558 6.53 4.58 3.42
CA GLY A 558 6.66 5.62 2.41
C GLY A 558 7.99 5.53 1.65
N LEU A 559 9.09 5.32 2.38
CA LEU A 559 10.42 5.07 1.79
C LEU A 559 10.44 3.81 0.93
N ALA A 560 9.89 2.69 1.42
CA ALA A 560 9.88 1.42 0.72
C ALA A 560 9.04 1.46 -0.57
N ALA A 561 7.85 2.08 -0.51
CA ALA A 561 6.99 2.28 -1.68
C ALA A 561 7.70 3.13 -2.75
N SER A 562 8.33 4.23 -2.35
CA SER A 562 9.10 5.09 -3.26
C SER A 562 10.28 4.38 -3.88
N ALA A 563 11.04 3.61 -3.10
CA ALA A 563 12.17 2.81 -3.61
C ALA A 563 11.71 1.80 -4.67
N SER A 564 10.55 1.15 -4.47
CA SER A 564 9.96 0.22 -5.43
C SER A 564 9.61 0.90 -6.76
N ILE A 565 9.09 2.14 -6.71
CA ILE A 565 8.77 2.93 -7.90
C ILE A 565 10.05 3.33 -8.64
N LEU A 566 11.06 3.84 -7.92
CA LEU A 566 12.35 4.24 -8.50
C LEU A 566 13.05 3.07 -9.19
N ALA A 567 12.87 1.84 -8.68
CA ALA A 567 13.42 0.63 -9.26
C ALA A 567 12.64 0.14 -10.50
N SER A 568 11.33 0.42 -10.59
CA SER A 568 10.46 -0.10 -11.65
C SER A 568 10.33 0.84 -12.85
N ILE A 569 10.34 2.15 -12.65
CA ILE A 569 10.22 3.15 -13.71
C ILE A 569 11.54 3.92 -13.82
N THR A 570 12.24 3.75 -14.94
CA THR A 570 13.50 4.46 -15.24
C THR A 570 13.23 5.59 -16.22
N PRO A 571 13.66 6.85 -15.94
CA PRO A 571 13.46 7.97 -16.82
C PRO A 571 14.00 7.72 -18.24
N GLY A 572 13.21 8.11 -19.23
CA GLY A 572 13.59 8.01 -20.63
C GLY A 572 13.75 6.58 -21.16
N LYS A 573 13.44 5.55 -20.37
CA LYS A 573 13.43 4.16 -20.83
C LYS A 573 12.01 3.63 -20.94
N LYS A 574 11.74 2.96 -22.05
CA LYS A 574 10.52 2.17 -22.22
C LYS A 574 10.53 0.97 -21.28
N MET A 575 9.37 0.62 -20.78
CA MET A 575 9.20 -0.62 -20.04
C MET A 575 9.03 -1.78 -21.03
N GLU A 576 9.85 -2.81 -20.86
CA GLU A 576 9.74 -4.04 -21.64
C GLU A 576 8.87 -5.06 -20.92
N LEU A 577 7.85 -5.55 -21.60
CA LEU A 577 6.96 -6.60 -21.11
C LEU A 577 7.19 -7.89 -21.87
N GLU A 578 7.13 -9.01 -21.15
CA GLU A 578 7.25 -10.33 -21.76
C GLU A 578 6.05 -10.62 -22.65
N PRO A 579 6.25 -11.10 -23.90
CA PRO A 579 5.18 -11.28 -24.88
C PRO A 579 4.43 -12.60 -24.73
N ILE A 580 4.79 -13.48 -23.78
CA ILE A 580 4.08 -14.75 -23.52
C ILE A 580 2.77 -14.46 -22.82
N ARG A 581 1.75 -14.07 -23.60
CA ARG A 581 0.44 -13.60 -23.11
C ARG A 581 -0.68 -14.28 -23.88
N ALA A 582 -1.90 -14.14 -23.34
CA ALA A 582 -3.10 -14.66 -23.99
C ALA A 582 -3.64 -13.68 -25.03
N SER A 583 -4.22 -14.19 -26.10
CA SER A 583 -4.94 -13.44 -27.12
C SER A 583 -6.22 -14.16 -27.55
N VAL A 584 -7.22 -13.39 -27.98
CA VAL A 584 -8.47 -13.94 -28.54
C VAL A 584 -8.31 -14.06 -30.05
N LEU A 585 -8.64 -15.19 -30.62
CA LEU A 585 -8.68 -15.38 -32.07
C LEU A 585 -9.86 -14.59 -32.63
N GLU A 586 -9.57 -13.65 -33.53
CA GLU A 586 -10.57 -12.77 -34.14
C GLU A 586 -11.71 -13.55 -34.82
N GLY A 587 -12.92 -13.04 -34.68
CA GLY A 587 -14.12 -13.57 -35.30
C GLY A 587 -14.60 -14.94 -34.80
N ARG A 588 -13.98 -15.51 -33.75
CA ARG A 588 -14.34 -16.83 -33.21
C ARG A 588 -14.92 -16.81 -31.81
N CYS A 589 -14.95 -15.63 -31.15
CA CYS A 589 -15.50 -15.50 -29.81
C CYS A 589 -17.02 -15.77 -29.82
N SER A 590 -17.48 -16.62 -28.89
CA SER A 590 -18.91 -16.92 -28.73
C SER A 590 -19.65 -15.93 -27.82
N GLY A 591 -19.00 -14.92 -27.28
CA GLY A 591 -19.60 -13.91 -26.39
C GLY A 591 -20.01 -14.42 -25.00
N CYS A 592 -19.57 -15.61 -24.57
CA CYS A 592 -20.04 -16.24 -23.33
C CYS A 592 -19.52 -15.55 -22.03
N ARG A 593 -18.55 -14.66 -22.10
CA ARG A 593 -17.99 -13.83 -21.02
C ARG A 593 -17.36 -14.61 -19.84
N VAL A 594 -17.20 -15.92 -19.92
CA VAL A 594 -16.57 -16.74 -18.87
C VAL A 594 -15.16 -16.25 -18.54
N CYS A 595 -14.39 -15.84 -19.56
CA CYS A 595 -13.02 -15.35 -19.40
C CYS A 595 -12.89 -14.09 -18.52
N LEU A 596 -13.92 -13.23 -18.46
CA LEU A 596 -13.93 -12.03 -17.64
C LEU A 596 -13.92 -12.38 -16.14
N SER A 597 -14.75 -13.36 -15.74
CA SER A 597 -14.90 -13.73 -14.33
C SER A 597 -13.71 -14.52 -13.77
N VAL A 598 -12.92 -15.17 -14.64
CA VAL A 598 -11.78 -16.00 -14.21
C VAL A 598 -10.43 -15.28 -14.29
N CYS A 599 -10.38 -14.07 -14.86
CA CYS A 599 -9.12 -13.33 -14.97
C CYS A 599 -8.76 -12.64 -13.64
N PRO A 600 -7.71 -13.11 -12.93
CA PRO A 600 -7.33 -12.52 -11.64
C PRO A 600 -6.70 -11.11 -11.78
N TYR A 601 -6.28 -10.75 -12.99
CA TYR A 601 -5.64 -9.46 -13.30
C TYR A 601 -6.57 -8.47 -13.99
N ARG A 602 -7.85 -8.83 -14.20
CA ARG A 602 -8.85 -8.03 -14.93
C ARG A 602 -8.34 -7.50 -16.28
N ALA A 603 -7.48 -8.27 -16.93
CA ALA A 603 -6.91 -7.94 -18.23
C ALA A 603 -7.88 -8.10 -19.39
N ILE A 604 -9.13 -8.51 -19.15
CA ILE A 604 -10.12 -8.87 -20.19
C ILE A 604 -11.31 -7.94 -20.10
N SER A 605 -11.58 -7.26 -21.19
CA SER A 605 -12.80 -6.46 -21.42
C SER A 605 -13.71 -7.14 -22.44
N PHE A 606 -14.96 -6.71 -22.50
CA PHE A 606 -15.93 -7.17 -23.49
C PHE A 606 -16.38 -6.01 -24.37
N ASP A 607 -16.23 -6.17 -25.65
CA ASP A 607 -16.75 -5.22 -26.64
C ASP A 607 -18.18 -5.59 -26.99
N GLU A 608 -19.12 -4.75 -26.57
CA GLU A 608 -20.56 -4.97 -26.81
C GLU A 608 -20.95 -4.83 -28.31
N ALA A 609 -20.23 -4.03 -29.08
CA ALA A 609 -20.49 -3.86 -30.49
C ALA A 609 -19.96 -5.05 -31.30
N ALA A 610 -18.76 -5.51 -30.97
CA ALA A 610 -18.16 -6.68 -31.64
C ALA A 610 -18.63 -8.01 -31.03
N GLN A 611 -19.38 -8.00 -29.90
CA GLN A 611 -19.80 -9.20 -29.13
C GLN A 611 -18.60 -10.13 -28.82
N SER A 612 -17.45 -9.57 -28.53
CA SER A 612 -16.20 -10.28 -28.38
C SER A 612 -15.40 -9.81 -27.15
N ALA A 613 -14.72 -10.75 -26.50
CA ALA A 613 -13.74 -10.43 -25.48
C ALA A 613 -12.46 -9.89 -26.10
N SER A 614 -11.86 -8.90 -25.46
CA SER A 614 -10.53 -8.35 -25.78
C SER A 614 -9.58 -8.51 -24.59
N ILE A 615 -8.33 -8.87 -24.84
CA ILE A 615 -7.31 -9.06 -23.79
C ILE A 615 -6.26 -7.98 -23.93
N SER A 616 -6.14 -7.13 -22.89
CA SER A 616 -5.07 -6.14 -22.81
C SER A 616 -3.71 -6.84 -22.75
N GLN A 617 -2.88 -6.63 -23.76
CA GLN A 617 -1.54 -7.18 -23.82
C GLN A 617 -0.59 -6.55 -22.77
N VAL A 618 -0.99 -5.46 -22.17
CA VAL A 618 -0.22 -4.79 -21.13
C VAL A 618 -0.53 -5.35 -19.74
N ILE A 619 -1.82 -5.52 -19.44
CA ILE A 619 -2.26 -6.00 -18.11
C ILE A 619 -2.13 -7.52 -17.97
N CYS A 620 -2.24 -8.26 -19.07
CA CYS A 620 -2.18 -9.73 -19.06
C CYS A 620 -0.83 -10.23 -18.55
N GLN A 621 -0.85 -11.13 -17.55
CA GLN A 621 0.35 -11.76 -16.97
C GLN A 621 0.64 -13.15 -17.54
N GLY A 622 -0.05 -13.58 -18.61
CA GLY A 622 0.18 -14.86 -19.26
C GLY A 622 -0.15 -16.11 -18.41
N CYS A 623 -0.96 -15.99 -17.36
CA CYS A 623 -1.24 -17.10 -16.42
C CYS A 623 -2.03 -18.27 -17.03
N GLY A 624 -2.67 -18.10 -18.19
CA GLY A 624 -3.39 -19.15 -18.93
C GLY A 624 -4.77 -19.51 -18.39
N THR A 625 -5.24 -18.94 -17.26
CA THR A 625 -6.54 -19.28 -16.67
C THR A 625 -7.69 -19.08 -17.65
N CYS A 626 -7.70 -17.99 -18.40
CA CYS A 626 -8.73 -17.73 -19.43
C CYS A 626 -8.61 -18.68 -20.63
N VAL A 627 -7.40 -19.15 -20.96
CA VAL A 627 -7.18 -20.14 -22.04
C VAL A 627 -7.84 -21.46 -21.66
N ALA A 628 -7.60 -21.93 -20.42
CA ALA A 628 -8.18 -23.16 -19.89
C ALA A 628 -9.70 -23.08 -19.70
N ALA A 629 -10.23 -21.91 -19.35
CA ALA A 629 -11.65 -21.72 -19.07
C ALA A 629 -12.52 -21.43 -20.31
N CYS A 630 -11.90 -21.15 -21.47
CA CYS A 630 -12.65 -20.79 -22.67
C CYS A 630 -13.37 -22.00 -23.28
N PRO A 631 -14.72 -22.07 -23.24
CA PRO A 631 -15.46 -23.23 -23.73
C PRO A 631 -15.37 -23.39 -25.26
N SER A 632 -15.13 -22.30 -25.98
CA SER A 632 -14.97 -22.31 -27.45
C SER A 632 -13.54 -22.57 -27.89
N GLY A 633 -12.55 -22.63 -26.96
CA GLY A 633 -11.13 -22.84 -27.26
C GLY A 633 -10.49 -21.73 -28.13
N VAL A 634 -11.05 -20.53 -28.11
CA VAL A 634 -10.63 -19.40 -28.97
C VAL A 634 -9.64 -18.45 -28.30
N ILE A 635 -9.29 -18.69 -27.05
CA ILE A 635 -8.22 -17.96 -26.37
C ILE A 635 -6.95 -18.80 -26.44
N ALA A 636 -5.90 -18.26 -27.06
CA ALA A 636 -4.62 -18.91 -27.19
C ALA A 636 -3.57 -18.22 -26.30
N GLY A 637 -2.75 -19.00 -25.59
CA GLY A 637 -1.55 -18.50 -24.94
C GLY A 637 -0.35 -18.56 -25.89
N ALA A 638 0.40 -17.48 -26.02
CA ALA A 638 1.63 -17.49 -26.81
C ALA A 638 2.59 -18.54 -26.24
N HIS A 639 3.15 -19.40 -27.10
CA HIS A 639 3.99 -20.57 -26.76
C HIS A 639 3.30 -21.66 -25.91
N PHE A 640 1.97 -21.58 -25.70
CA PHE A 640 1.16 -22.56 -24.98
C PHE A 640 -0.09 -22.96 -25.80
N THR A 641 0.06 -23.07 -27.13
CA THR A 641 -0.99 -23.60 -27.98
C THR A 641 -1.14 -25.10 -27.78
N SER A 642 -2.31 -25.66 -28.08
CA SER A 642 -2.55 -27.10 -27.98
C SER A 642 -1.54 -27.91 -28.79
N GLU A 643 -1.15 -27.44 -29.98
CA GLU A 643 -0.14 -28.09 -30.83
C GLU A 643 1.22 -28.18 -30.15
N GLN A 644 1.67 -27.11 -29.49
CA GLN A 644 2.94 -27.08 -28.76
C GLN A 644 2.90 -28.00 -27.53
N ILE A 645 1.80 -27.98 -26.77
CA ILE A 645 1.61 -28.84 -25.59
C ILE A 645 1.56 -30.32 -26.00
N TYR A 646 0.81 -30.67 -27.06
CA TYR A 646 0.76 -32.07 -27.54
C TYR A 646 2.11 -32.54 -28.06
N ALA A 647 2.88 -31.66 -28.71
CA ALA A 647 4.21 -32.01 -29.18
C ALA A 647 5.17 -32.28 -27.99
N GLU A 648 5.06 -31.51 -26.92
CA GLU A 648 5.81 -31.71 -25.69
C GLU A 648 5.45 -33.03 -25.01
N ILE A 649 4.15 -33.31 -24.82
CA ILE A 649 3.67 -34.59 -24.27
C ILE A 649 4.12 -35.77 -25.12
N GLY A 650 3.94 -35.69 -26.45
CA GLY A 650 4.40 -36.72 -27.35
C GLY A 650 5.91 -36.93 -27.34
N GLY A 651 6.69 -35.91 -26.98
CA GLY A 651 8.13 -36.02 -26.76
C GLY A 651 8.51 -36.78 -25.50
N ILE A 652 7.73 -36.68 -24.45
CA ILE A 652 7.94 -37.42 -23.19
C ILE A 652 7.58 -38.91 -23.39
N LEU A 653 6.48 -39.20 -24.09
CA LEU A 653 5.93 -40.53 -24.23
C LEU A 653 6.60 -41.41 -25.31
N ALA A 654 7.37 -40.80 -26.24
CA ALA A 654 8.09 -41.55 -27.28
C ALA A 654 9.44 -42.05 -26.79
#